data_7891dd65729c48badcc2522d47fdd043
#
_entry.id   7891dd65729c48badcc2522d47fdd043
#
_cell.length_a   1.000
_cell.length_b   1.000
_cell.length_c   1.000
_cell.angle_alpha   90.00
_cell.angle_beta   90.00
_cell.angle_gamma   90.00
#
_symmetry.space_group_name_H-M   'P 1'
#
loop_
_entity.id
_entity.type
_entity.pdbx_description
1 polymer ?
#
loop_
_entity_poly.entity_id
_entity_poly.type
_entity_poly.pdbx_seq_one_letter_code
_entity_poly.pdbx_strand_id
1 'polypeptide(L)'
;MNEGKTFFDLPQAQTVPAGSRYAVEMGDGSGTKSVTHEDVVKAVGGDLPLGDTKDLETIAKDNFVNAINEIKRRTDSASGGAAIRVLTTDPALYGRVVSVTDGKTTLTGSMSYTGECMITGILINGNLTVSASTEEGVTAETTVTVTNYATYSAELDTRGEYNRIDVKTAETGLYGRTVTVSNGTDSATGTIGNDGTAKIRFSFSGAVTVTASDGTNTASASLNVSGESVGVYSVDLQLYHLTVTTADKKLNGKMVTLVCGSHSRTGTFAGGVATITFDSNFMGECLIGASDGSRTGTVKIHPVPSMYAYSVTMTLAVVYSALIDFSKSAPDKMITYADDAEGMEHSFASWRDMPIFKDMRPCVLKNGEVLYYLNPDNYTQKADRTAADITTLGNDVMLEIPYRVGYSIEWLNAGKNLLKVSVTNEPDNAAFKYDAFSLDSYNDCDRIYIGVYKGHCSGNKAYSSSGKAVTVSQTIDTFRTWCRARGAGYQQRTYGSLKLMQCLFIISHGTLNSQAAVGTGYVKSSHSAGVNTGGTNAYGFDSEVIRTSAPSYMTDQEHQVKCLGLEDFWGNYWEFIDGLTSDANRNVMTCDIAKDFVTNGTGYKNNGNGGVTVNIANYMKLPQGGSDAGFTARDVSGSDSTYFTDYALLYASCLAVFGGNWTNALTAGAFLLDVYNTFSLSNVNVGCHLLFSTIDIF
;
A
#
# COMPACT_ATOMS: atom_id res chain seq x y z
N MET A 1 -27.71 -7.90 15.31
CA MET A 1 -27.64 -8.84 14.18
C MET A 1 -26.15 -9.12 14.02
N ASN A 2 -25.72 -10.35 14.35
CA ASN A 2 -24.33 -10.74 14.13
C ASN A 2 -24.11 -10.88 12.63
N GLU A 3 -23.20 -10.07 12.09
CA GLU A 3 -22.69 -10.27 10.74
C GLU A 3 -22.09 -11.67 10.66
N GLY A 4 -22.68 -12.53 9.84
CA GLY A 4 -22.19 -13.89 9.63
C GLY A 4 -20.82 -13.83 8.96
N LYS A 5 -19.78 -14.25 9.68
CA LYS A 5 -18.49 -14.53 9.06
C LYS A 5 -18.68 -15.67 8.07
N THR A 6 -18.19 -15.50 6.86
CA THR A 6 -18.13 -16.58 5.88
C THR A 6 -17.11 -17.64 6.35
N PHE A 7 -17.21 -18.85 5.82
CA PHE A 7 -16.31 -19.96 6.18
C PHE A 7 -14.82 -19.64 6.01
N PHE A 8 -14.52 -18.62 5.20
CA PHE A 8 -13.15 -18.14 4.92
C PHE A 8 -12.61 -17.12 5.95
N ASP A 9 -13.49 -16.60 6.83
CA ASP A 9 -13.12 -15.57 7.82
C ASP A 9 -12.75 -16.14 9.20
N LEU A 10 -12.74 -17.45 9.34
CA LEU A 10 -12.38 -18.10 10.61
C LEU A 10 -10.85 -18.30 10.67
N PRO A 11 -10.19 -17.89 11.76
CA PRO A 11 -8.78 -18.19 11.95
C PRO A 11 -8.58 -19.69 11.99
N GLN A 12 -7.51 -20.18 11.38
CA GLN A 12 -7.13 -21.59 11.42
C GLN A 12 -6.91 -22.01 12.88
N ALA A 13 -7.86 -22.70 13.45
CA ALA A 13 -7.70 -23.31 14.77
C ALA A 13 -6.99 -24.66 14.62
N GLN A 14 -5.92 -24.87 15.36
CA GLN A 14 -5.20 -26.15 15.40
C GLN A 14 -6.04 -27.29 16.02
N THR A 15 -7.11 -26.96 16.73
CA THR A 15 -8.11 -27.90 17.26
C THR A 15 -9.49 -27.23 17.28
N VAL A 16 -10.51 -27.94 16.80
CA VAL A 16 -11.89 -27.48 16.84
C VAL A 16 -12.54 -28.02 18.12
N PRO A 17 -13.07 -27.18 19.02
CA PRO A 17 -13.74 -27.65 20.23
C PRO A 17 -14.99 -28.48 19.92
N ALA A 18 -15.27 -29.51 20.71
CA ALA A 18 -16.51 -30.25 20.67
C ALA A 18 -17.72 -29.30 20.83
N GLY A 19 -18.74 -29.45 19.98
CA GLY A 19 -19.93 -28.59 19.97
C GLY A 19 -19.82 -27.33 19.07
N SER A 20 -18.71 -27.09 18.36
CA SER A 20 -18.62 -26.04 17.35
C SER A 20 -19.63 -26.23 16.23
N ARG A 21 -20.25 -25.13 15.78
CA ARG A 21 -21.23 -25.12 14.70
C ARG A 21 -20.67 -24.43 13.45
N TYR A 22 -20.98 -25.01 12.31
CA TYR A 22 -20.57 -24.52 11.00
C TYR A 22 -21.79 -24.16 10.17
N ALA A 23 -21.68 -23.09 9.39
CA ALA A 23 -22.67 -22.73 8.39
C ALA A 23 -22.31 -23.43 7.07
N VAL A 24 -23.21 -24.24 6.56
CA VAL A 24 -23.02 -24.94 5.28
C VAL A 24 -24.10 -24.48 4.31
N GLU A 25 -23.69 -23.98 3.16
CA GLU A 25 -24.60 -23.64 2.09
C GLU A 25 -25.03 -24.89 1.36
N MET A 26 -26.35 -25.11 1.26
CA MET A 26 -26.89 -26.28 0.60
C MET A 26 -26.89 -26.09 -0.90
N GLY A 27 -26.22 -26.97 -1.62
CA GLY A 27 -26.10 -26.91 -3.08
C GLY A 27 -27.43 -27.05 -3.85
N ASP A 28 -28.53 -27.29 -3.16
CA ASP A 28 -29.89 -27.35 -3.71
C ASP A 28 -30.65 -26.00 -3.63
N GLY A 29 -29.99 -24.94 -3.19
CA GLY A 29 -30.59 -23.60 -3.05
C GLY A 29 -31.51 -23.44 -1.81
N SER A 30 -31.53 -24.41 -0.87
CA SER A 30 -32.37 -24.35 0.33
C SER A 30 -31.84 -23.45 1.46
N GLY A 31 -30.72 -22.75 1.20
CA GLY A 31 -30.10 -21.83 2.14
C GLY A 31 -29.00 -22.44 2.99
N THR A 32 -28.51 -21.67 3.95
CA THR A 32 -27.40 -22.06 4.83
C THR A 32 -27.95 -22.75 6.09
N LYS A 33 -27.48 -23.96 6.40
CA LYS A 33 -27.78 -24.66 7.65
C LYS A 33 -26.56 -24.67 8.56
N SER A 34 -26.82 -24.52 9.87
CA SER A 34 -25.79 -24.70 10.90
C SER A 34 -25.72 -26.18 11.26
N VAL A 35 -24.55 -26.78 11.11
CA VAL A 35 -24.26 -28.17 11.50
C VAL A 35 -23.22 -28.21 12.61
N THR A 36 -23.30 -29.15 13.51
CA THR A 36 -22.28 -29.37 14.54
C THR A 36 -21.09 -30.14 13.98
N HIS A 37 -19.96 -30.07 14.65
CA HIS A 37 -18.83 -30.93 14.34
C HIS A 37 -19.17 -32.40 14.34
N GLU A 38 -20.03 -32.82 15.31
CA GLU A 38 -20.53 -34.20 15.44
C GLU A 38 -21.45 -34.58 14.27
N ASP A 39 -22.30 -33.68 13.79
CA ASP A 39 -23.16 -33.93 12.62
C ASP A 39 -22.33 -34.13 11.34
N VAL A 40 -21.24 -33.38 11.17
CA VAL A 40 -20.32 -33.53 10.04
C VAL A 40 -19.60 -34.89 10.14
N VAL A 41 -19.04 -35.21 11.30
CA VAL A 41 -18.36 -36.48 11.54
C VAL A 41 -19.32 -37.66 11.33
N LYS A 42 -20.58 -37.55 11.78
CA LYS A 42 -21.61 -38.59 11.63
C LYS A 42 -22.08 -38.74 10.19
N ALA A 43 -22.23 -37.65 9.44
CA ALA A 43 -22.62 -37.68 8.03
C ALA A 43 -21.53 -38.26 7.13
N VAL A 44 -20.26 -38.07 7.48
CA VAL A 44 -19.10 -38.57 6.76
C VAL A 44 -18.73 -39.99 7.23
N GLY A 45 -19.05 -40.36 8.48
CA GLY A 45 -18.60 -41.58 9.14
C GLY A 45 -19.65 -42.69 9.21
N GLY A 46 -20.80 -42.61 8.50
CA GLY A 46 -21.80 -43.66 8.51
C GLY A 46 -21.21 -45.02 8.15
N ASP A 47 -21.06 -45.90 9.16
CA ASP A 47 -20.61 -47.28 9.08
C ASP A 47 -19.14 -47.59 8.78
N LEU A 48 -18.25 -46.60 8.74
CA LEU A 48 -16.81 -46.88 8.76
C LEU A 48 -16.35 -46.96 10.23
N PRO A 49 -15.64 -48.02 10.67
CA PRO A 49 -14.91 -48.01 11.91
C PRO A 49 -13.76 -47.03 11.73
N LEU A 50 -14.02 -45.75 11.97
CA LEU A 50 -12.97 -44.75 12.07
C LEU A 50 -12.15 -45.15 13.29
N GLY A 51 -10.95 -45.65 13.02
CA GLY A 51 -9.88 -45.71 13.98
C GLY A 51 -9.61 -44.31 14.55
N ASP A 52 -8.81 -44.25 15.57
CA ASP A 52 -8.43 -43.01 16.26
C ASP A 52 -8.23 -41.84 15.23
N THR A 53 -8.78 -40.66 15.51
CA THR A 53 -8.72 -39.45 14.63
C THR A 53 -7.30 -39.06 14.18
N LYS A 54 -6.26 -39.69 14.73
CA LYS A 54 -4.85 -39.60 14.31
C LYS A 54 -4.60 -40.19 12.92
N ASP A 55 -5.48 -41.08 12.44
CA ASP A 55 -5.31 -41.80 11.18
C ASP A 55 -6.02 -41.14 9.99
N LEU A 56 -6.64 -39.97 10.17
CA LEU A 56 -7.18 -39.16 9.09
C LEU A 56 -6.06 -38.47 8.31
N GLU A 57 -5.30 -39.24 7.56
CA GLU A 57 -4.39 -38.72 6.55
C GLU A 57 -5.16 -38.43 5.26
N THR A 58 -5.64 -37.22 5.13
CA THR A 58 -6.17 -36.72 3.86
C THR A 58 -5.10 -35.96 3.11
N ILE A 59 -5.05 -36.14 1.79
CA ILE A 59 -4.12 -35.40 0.90
C ILE A 59 -4.42 -33.90 0.92
N ALA A 60 -5.64 -33.51 1.28
CA ALA A 60 -6.11 -32.13 1.32
C ALA A 60 -6.16 -31.57 2.74
N LYS A 61 -5.03 -31.51 3.43
CA LYS A 61 -4.93 -30.96 4.81
C LYS A 61 -5.12 -29.44 4.88
N ASP A 62 -5.07 -28.72 3.74
CA ASP A 62 -4.96 -27.27 3.70
C ASP A 62 -6.29 -26.55 3.93
N ASN A 63 -7.41 -27.22 3.79
CA ASN A 63 -8.70 -26.70 4.21
C ASN A 63 -9.73 -27.82 4.48
N PHE A 64 -10.65 -27.51 5.37
CA PHE A 64 -11.66 -28.44 5.84
C PHE A 64 -12.62 -28.94 4.76
N VAL A 65 -12.95 -28.11 3.76
CA VAL A 65 -13.83 -28.48 2.63
C VAL A 65 -13.15 -29.52 1.74
N ASN A 66 -11.88 -29.32 1.45
CA ASN A 66 -11.11 -30.28 0.68
C ASN A 66 -10.91 -31.59 1.43
N ALA A 67 -10.72 -31.52 2.76
CA ALA A 67 -10.67 -32.71 3.60
C ALA A 67 -12.00 -33.49 3.59
N ILE A 68 -13.14 -32.80 3.70
CA ILE A 68 -14.48 -33.44 3.59
C ILE A 68 -14.69 -34.04 2.20
N ASN A 69 -14.37 -33.34 1.15
CA ASN A 69 -14.47 -33.83 -0.22
C ASN A 69 -13.57 -35.05 -0.44
N GLU A 70 -12.37 -35.04 0.14
CA GLU A 70 -11.46 -36.18 0.10
C GLU A 70 -12.03 -37.39 0.86
N ILE A 71 -12.60 -37.19 2.06
CA ILE A 71 -13.25 -38.24 2.85
C ILE A 71 -14.46 -38.79 2.08
N LYS A 72 -15.31 -37.93 1.52
CA LYS A 72 -16.46 -38.34 0.71
C LYS A 72 -16.00 -39.16 -0.50
N ARG A 73 -14.98 -38.74 -1.23
CA ARG A 73 -14.41 -39.46 -2.35
C ARG A 73 -13.90 -40.85 -1.94
N ARG A 74 -13.25 -40.95 -0.77
CA ARG A 74 -12.82 -42.25 -0.19
C ARG A 74 -13.97 -43.12 0.22
N THR A 75 -15.04 -42.57 0.78
CA THR A 75 -16.23 -43.26 1.18
C THR A 75 -17.04 -43.81 -0.02
N ASP A 76 -17.20 -42.96 -1.05
CA ASP A 76 -17.84 -43.36 -2.30
C ASP A 76 -17.03 -44.47 -3.03
N SER A 77 -15.71 -44.49 -2.85
CA SER A 77 -14.82 -45.54 -3.34
C SER A 77 -14.87 -46.81 -2.46
N ALA A 78 -15.13 -46.71 -1.16
CA ALA A 78 -15.16 -47.83 -0.21
C ALA A 78 -16.36 -48.76 -0.41
N SER A 79 -17.47 -48.25 -0.97
CA SER A 79 -18.61 -49.09 -1.32
C SER A 79 -18.39 -50.00 -2.55
N GLY A 80 -17.31 -49.74 -3.32
CA GLY A 80 -16.95 -50.44 -4.55
C GLY A 80 -15.52 -50.99 -4.63
N GLY A 81 -14.67 -50.76 -3.59
CA GLY A 81 -13.23 -51.08 -3.62
C GLY A 81 -12.41 -49.97 -4.28
N ALA A 82 -11.08 -50.12 -4.31
CA ALA A 82 -10.19 -49.23 -5.11
C ALA A 82 -10.47 -49.34 -6.59
N ALA A 83 -10.11 -48.32 -7.35
CA ALA A 83 -10.17 -48.32 -8.80
C ALA A 83 -8.81 -48.09 -9.41
N ILE A 84 -8.51 -48.70 -10.53
CA ILE A 84 -7.32 -48.37 -11.35
C ILE A 84 -7.79 -47.87 -12.70
N ARG A 85 -7.43 -46.63 -13.00
CA ARG A 85 -7.58 -46.05 -14.32
C ARG A 85 -6.35 -46.39 -15.13
N VAL A 86 -6.51 -47.22 -16.16
CA VAL A 86 -5.45 -47.63 -17.02
C VAL A 86 -5.50 -46.79 -18.29
N LEU A 87 -4.39 -46.24 -18.65
CA LEU A 87 -4.24 -45.33 -19.79
C LEU A 87 -3.23 -45.87 -20.77
N THR A 88 -3.47 -45.64 -22.05
CA THR A 88 -2.47 -45.85 -23.10
C THR A 88 -2.67 -44.88 -24.25
N THR A 89 -1.58 -44.52 -24.90
CA THR A 89 -1.59 -43.87 -26.21
C THR A 89 -1.13 -44.82 -27.30
N ASP A 90 -0.93 -46.09 -26.93
CA ASP A 90 -0.55 -47.13 -27.88
C ASP A 90 -1.78 -47.68 -28.59
N PRO A 91 -2.00 -47.40 -29.89
CA PRO A 91 -3.17 -47.87 -30.61
C PRO A 91 -3.25 -49.40 -30.69
N ALA A 92 -2.13 -50.12 -30.55
CA ALA A 92 -2.10 -51.57 -30.54
C ALA A 92 -2.79 -52.19 -29.31
N LEU A 93 -2.98 -51.40 -28.26
CA LEU A 93 -3.70 -51.79 -27.05
C LEU A 93 -5.18 -51.39 -27.07
N TYR A 94 -5.65 -50.63 -28.06
CA TYR A 94 -7.06 -50.24 -28.13
C TYR A 94 -7.98 -51.45 -28.36
N GLY A 95 -9.07 -51.52 -27.63
CA GLY A 95 -9.99 -52.65 -27.65
C GLY A 95 -9.48 -53.93 -26.93
N ARG A 96 -8.26 -53.92 -26.42
CA ARG A 96 -7.65 -55.08 -25.73
C ARG A 96 -8.12 -55.21 -24.30
N VAL A 97 -8.06 -56.44 -23.78
CA VAL A 97 -8.34 -56.73 -22.40
C VAL A 97 -7.18 -56.21 -21.52
N VAL A 98 -7.52 -55.46 -20.51
CA VAL A 98 -6.59 -55.02 -19.45
C VAL A 98 -6.86 -55.95 -18.24
N SER A 99 -5.78 -56.45 -17.64
CA SER A 99 -5.83 -57.26 -16.43
C SER A 99 -5.15 -56.53 -15.27
N VAL A 100 -5.73 -56.67 -14.08
CA VAL A 100 -5.13 -56.23 -12.81
C VAL A 100 -5.10 -57.44 -11.86
N THR A 101 -3.90 -57.81 -11.43
CA THR A 101 -3.75 -59.06 -10.64
C THR A 101 -2.72 -58.91 -9.51
N ASP A 102 -2.98 -59.62 -8.38
CA ASP A 102 -2.02 -59.85 -7.29
C ASP A 102 -1.31 -61.23 -7.44
N GLY A 103 -1.50 -61.92 -8.55
CA GLY A 103 -1.04 -63.28 -8.77
C GLY A 103 -2.02 -64.37 -8.27
N LYS A 104 -3.09 -64.01 -7.54
CA LYS A 104 -4.13 -64.93 -7.03
C LYS A 104 -5.48 -64.57 -7.59
N THR A 105 -5.80 -63.28 -7.60
CA THR A 105 -7.08 -62.76 -8.09
C THR A 105 -6.80 -61.84 -9.27
N THR A 106 -7.59 -61.92 -10.33
CA THR A 106 -7.48 -61.08 -11.52
C THR A 106 -8.81 -60.42 -11.80
N LEU A 107 -8.77 -59.08 -11.94
CA LEU A 107 -9.86 -58.29 -12.46
C LEU A 107 -9.54 -57.84 -13.86
N THR A 108 -10.54 -57.75 -14.73
CA THR A 108 -10.33 -57.38 -16.13
C THR A 108 -11.26 -56.25 -16.57
N GLY A 109 -10.82 -55.47 -17.53
CA GLY A 109 -11.61 -54.47 -18.23
C GLY A 109 -11.17 -54.43 -19.72
N SER A 110 -11.85 -53.64 -20.51
CA SER A 110 -11.45 -53.44 -21.93
C SER A 110 -10.95 -52.03 -22.16
N MET A 111 -9.80 -51.91 -22.81
CA MET A 111 -9.24 -50.61 -23.22
C MET A 111 -10.16 -50.00 -24.30
N SER A 112 -10.62 -48.77 -24.04
CA SER A 112 -11.41 -48.04 -25.02
C SER A 112 -10.56 -47.61 -26.24
N TYR A 113 -11.21 -47.24 -27.33
CA TYR A 113 -10.53 -46.66 -28.50
C TYR A 113 -9.99 -45.22 -28.25
N THR A 114 -10.28 -44.66 -27.07
CA THR A 114 -9.67 -43.41 -26.59
C THR A 114 -8.46 -43.64 -25.69
N GLY A 115 -8.06 -44.91 -25.49
CA GLY A 115 -6.88 -45.28 -24.71
C GLY A 115 -7.11 -45.30 -23.21
N GLU A 116 -8.33 -45.54 -22.76
CA GLU A 116 -8.66 -45.57 -21.34
C GLU A 116 -9.47 -46.83 -20.95
N CYS A 117 -9.11 -47.40 -19.82
CA CYS A 117 -9.88 -48.48 -19.17
C CYS A 117 -9.97 -48.19 -17.68
N MET A 118 -11.17 -48.30 -17.08
CA MET A 118 -11.40 -48.19 -15.65
C MET A 118 -11.71 -49.57 -15.06
N ILE A 119 -10.89 -50.04 -14.15
CA ILE A 119 -11.12 -51.27 -13.37
C ILE A 119 -11.45 -50.88 -11.94
N THR A 120 -12.67 -51.26 -11.48
CA THR A 120 -13.23 -50.91 -10.20
C THR A 120 -13.42 -52.16 -9.33
N GLY A 121 -13.74 -51.98 -8.06
CA GLY A 121 -14.03 -53.11 -7.17
C GLY A 121 -12.77 -53.85 -6.69
N ILE A 122 -11.62 -53.16 -6.67
CA ILE A 122 -10.36 -53.73 -6.19
C ILE A 122 -10.36 -53.73 -4.66
N LEU A 123 -10.46 -54.90 -4.07
CA LEU A 123 -10.50 -55.11 -2.60
C LEU A 123 -9.13 -55.51 -2.05
N ILE A 124 -8.09 -55.47 -2.86
CA ILE A 124 -6.74 -56.00 -2.54
C ILE A 124 -5.83 -54.81 -2.30
N ASN A 125 -5.16 -54.78 -1.17
CA ASN A 125 -4.06 -53.86 -0.88
C ASN A 125 -2.71 -54.54 -1.21
N GLY A 126 -1.76 -53.77 -1.73
CA GLY A 126 -0.44 -54.25 -2.10
C GLY A 126 -0.07 -53.92 -3.53
N ASN A 127 0.99 -54.57 -4.01
CA ASN A 127 1.45 -54.40 -5.38
C ASN A 127 0.60 -55.23 -6.32
N LEU A 128 -0.06 -54.57 -7.25
CA LEU A 128 -0.87 -55.19 -8.30
C LEU A 128 -0.19 -55.00 -9.63
N THR A 129 -0.11 -56.08 -10.41
CA THR A 129 0.36 -56.01 -11.80
C THR A 129 -0.80 -55.63 -12.70
N VAL A 130 -0.61 -54.58 -13.49
CA VAL A 130 -1.53 -54.15 -14.53
C VAL A 130 -0.90 -54.47 -15.90
N SER A 131 -1.63 -55.25 -16.70
CA SER A 131 -1.09 -55.68 -18.02
C SER A 131 -2.14 -55.69 -19.12
N ALA A 132 -1.70 -55.49 -20.33
CA ALA A 132 -2.48 -55.74 -21.55
C ALA A 132 -1.54 -56.21 -22.70
N SER A 133 -2.08 -57.07 -23.57
CA SER A 133 -1.30 -57.57 -24.71
C SER A 133 -1.89 -57.11 -26.06
N THR A 134 -1.03 -56.85 -27.00
CA THR A 134 -1.43 -56.59 -28.39
C THR A 134 -1.96 -57.87 -29.03
N GLU A 135 -2.49 -57.75 -30.24
CA GLU A 135 -2.95 -58.93 -31.05
C GLU A 135 -1.80 -59.88 -31.38
N GLU A 136 -0.60 -59.31 -31.51
CA GLU A 136 0.62 -60.06 -31.84
C GLU A 136 1.29 -60.68 -30.60
N GLY A 137 0.68 -60.53 -29.39
CA GLY A 137 1.16 -61.14 -28.15
C GLY A 137 2.24 -60.35 -27.42
N VAL A 138 2.53 -59.11 -27.83
CA VAL A 138 3.43 -58.21 -27.07
C VAL A 138 2.66 -57.67 -25.88
N THR A 139 3.21 -57.87 -24.65
CA THR A 139 2.58 -57.45 -23.41
C THR A 139 3.24 -56.20 -22.84
N ALA A 140 2.43 -55.21 -22.57
CA ALA A 140 2.80 -54.08 -21.69
C ALA A 140 2.40 -54.41 -20.24
N GLU A 141 3.28 -54.14 -19.31
CA GLU A 141 3.05 -54.45 -17.91
C GLU A 141 3.58 -53.33 -17.03
N THR A 142 2.85 -52.98 -15.97
CA THR A 142 3.29 -52.04 -14.94
C THR A 142 2.76 -52.47 -13.57
N THR A 143 3.35 -51.95 -12.49
CA THR A 143 2.91 -52.27 -11.13
C THR A 143 2.29 -51.04 -10.50
N VAL A 144 1.12 -51.26 -9.81
CA VAL A 144 0.44 -50.21 -9.03
C VAL A 144 0.36 -50.69 -7.58
N THR A 145 0.85 -49.89 -6.65
CA THR A 145 0.74 -50.15 -5.22
C THR A 145 -0.57 -49.56 -4.71
N VAL A 146 -1.51 -50.41 -4.33
CA VAL A 146 -2.79 -50.02 -3.76
C VAL A 146 -2.67 -50.07 -2.24
N THR A 147 -2.88 -48.95 -1.56
CA THR A 147 -2.78 -48.82 -0.10
C THR A 147 -4.09 -48.43 0.58
N ASN A 148 -5.06 -47.98 -0.22
CA ASN A 148 -6.40 -47.58 0.28
C ASN A 148 -7.43 -47.66 -0.86
N TYR A 149 -8.69 -47.41 -0.56
CA TYR A 149 -9.78 -47.37 -1.53
C TYR A 149 -9.81 -46.04 -2.29
N ALA A 150 -8.80 -45.80 -3.15
CA ALA A 150 -8.67 -44.65 -3.98
C ALA A 150 -8.67 -45.04 -5.48
N THR A 151 -8.69 -44.04 -6.35
CA THR A 151 -8.43 -44.25 -7.79
C THR A 151 -6.96 -44.09 -8.05
N TYR A 152 -6.34 -45.11 -8.57
CA TYR A 152 -4.93 -45.15 -9.00
C TYR A 152 -4.84 -45.04 -10.52
N SER A 153 -3.70 -44.62 -11.04
CA SER A 153 -3.44 -44.61 -12.48
C SER A 153 -2.34 -45.58 -12.84
N ALA A 154 -2.54 -46.30 -13.93
CA ALA A 154 -1.54 -47.13 -14.61
C ALA A 154 -1.44 -46.72 -16.05
N GLU A 155 -0.26 -46.83 -16.63
CA GLU A 155 -0.07 -46.61 -18.06
C GLU A 155 0.59 -47.83 -18.67
N LEU A 156 0.07 -48.27 -19.83
CA LEU A 156 0.58 -49.40 -20.60
C LEU A 156 1.03 -48.94 -21.96
N ASP A 157 2.22 -49.39 -22.39
CA ASP A 157 2.77 -49.08 -23.68
C ASP A 157 3.69 -50.22 -24.15
N THR A 158 3.47 -50.74 -25.32
CA THR A 158 4.30 -51.79 -25.93
C THR A 158 5.44 -51.25 -26.81
N ARG A 159 5.53 -49.92 -26.97
CA ARG A 159 6.46 -49.24 -27.88
C ARG A 159 7.81 -48.84 -27.26
N GLY A 160 8.08 -49.30 -26.03
CA GLY A 160 9.31 -49.00 -25.31
C GLY A 160 9.17 -48.01 -24.16
N GLU A 161 10.23 -47.81 -23.38
CA GLU A 161 10.22 -47.00 -22.18
C GLU A 161 10.46 -45.53 -22.50
N TYR A 162 9.47 -44.69 -22.17
CA TYR A 162 9.55 -43.24 -22.34
C TYR A 162 9.20 -42.54 -21.00
N ASN A 163 9.90 -41.48 -20.68
CA ASN A 163 9.45 -40.54 -19.68
C ASN A 163 8.09 -39.94 -20.08
N ARG A 164 7.22 -39.70 -19.11
CA ARG A 164 5.96 -39.01 -19.33
C ARG A 164 5.83 -37.82 -18.39
N ILE A 165 5.35 -36.72 -18.93
CA ILE A 165 4.96 -35.57 -18.14
C ILE A 165 3.45 -35.33 -18.26
N ASP A 166 2.78 -35.27 -17.11
CA ASP A 166 1.38 -34.89 -16.99
C ASP A 166 1.35 -33.38 -16.69
N VAL A 167 0.91 -32.60 -17.67
CA VAL A 167 0.78 -31.15 -17.58
C VAL A 167 -0.65 -30.84 -17.19
N LYS A 168 -0.82 -29.94 -16.21
CA LYS A 168 -2.11 -29.39 -15.81
C LYS A 168 -2.06 -27.86 -15.88
N THR A 169 -3.19 -27.24 -16.17
CA THR A 169 -3.35 -25.80 -16.10
C THR A 169 -4.82 -25.43 -15.90
N ALA A 170 -5.06 -24.36 -15.12
CA ALA A 170 -6.36 -23.70 -15.01
C ALA A 170 -6.49 -22.52 -16.00
N GLU A 171 -5.42 -22.20 -16.73
CA GLU A 171 -5.36 -21.09 -17.68
C GLU A 171 -6.10 -21.42 -18.97
N THR A 172 -7.34 -20.99 -19.11
CA THR A 172 -8.18 -21.31 -20.28
C THR A 172 -7.60 -20.79 -21.60
N GLY A 173 -6.77 -19.74 -21.57
CA GLY A 173 -6.03 -19.23 -22.73
C GLY A 173 -5.01 -20.22 -23.29
N LEU A 174 -4.59 -21.21 -22.50
CA LEU A 174 -3.68 -22.28 -22.92
C LEU A 174 -4.42 -23.52 -23.48
N TYR A 175 -5.73 -23.61 -23.37
CA TYR A 175 -6.49 -24.73 -23.92
C TYR A 175 -6.39 -24.76 -25.44
N GLY A 176 -6.15 -25.95 -26.01
CA GLY A 176 -5.88 -26.13 -27.42
C GLY A 176 -4.48 -25.71 -27.89
N ARG A 177 -3.65 -25.17 -26.97
CA ARG A 177 -2.27 -24.72 -27.30
C ARG A 177 -1.28 -25.87 -27.21
N THR A 178 -0.21 -25.73 -27.98
CA THR A 178 0.93 -26.65 -27.93
C THR A 178 1.68 -26.42 -26.62
N VAL A 179 1.95 -27.48 -25.89
CA VAL A 179 2.90 -27.51 -24.78
C VAL A 179 4.18 -28.19 -25.27
N THR A 180 5.32 -27.60 -24.92
CA THR A 180 6.65 -28.07 -25.28
C THR A 180 7.40 -28.47 -24.02
N VAL A 181 8.00 -29.65 -24.04
CA VAL A 181 8.91 -30.16 -23.01
C VAL A 181 10.30 -30.19 -23.65
N SER A 182 11.29 -29.52 -23.07
CA SER A 182 12.63 -29.42 -23.65
C SER A 182 13.73 -29.42 -22.57
N ASN A 183 14.86 -30.07 -22.88
CA ASN A 183 16.09 -29.99 -22.09
C ASN A 183 17.11 -28.99 -22.68
N GLY A 184 16.69 -28.19 -23.68
CA GLY A 184 17.53 -27.25 -24.40
C GLY A 184 18.16 -27.81 -25.67
N THR A 185 18.30 -29.14 -25.80
CA THR A 185 18.81 -29.84 -27.00
C THR A 185 17.68 -30.57 -27.70
N ASP A 186 16.94 -31.37 -26.95
CA ASP A 186 15.84 -32.18 -27.43
C ASP A 186 14.49 -31.58 -26.96
N SER A 187 13.45 -31.88 -27.72
CA SER A 187 12.11 -31.43 -27.34
C SER A 187 11.04 -32.43 -27.75
N ALA A 188 9.95 -32.45 -27.01
CA ALA A 188 8.71 -33.15 -27.28
C ALA A 188 7.53 -32.20 -27.10
N THR A 189 6.47 -32.44 -27.86
CA THR A 189 5.28 -31.57 -27.81
C THR A 189 3.99 -32.35 -27.60
N GLY A 190 2.99 -31.67 -27.07
CA GLY A 190 1.62 -32.16 -26.97
C GLY A 190 0.65 -31.00 -27.05
N THR A 191 -0.64 -31.28 -26.96
CA THR A 191 -1.69 -30.26 -26.98
C THR A 191 -2.46 -30.32 -25.67
N ILE A 192 -2.69 -29.17 -25.05
CA ILE A 192 -3.53 -29.05 -23.86
C ILE A 192 -4.99 -29.23 -24.26
N GLY A 193 -5.66 -30.19 -23.65
CA GLY A 193 -7.08 -30.45 -23.87
C GLY A 193 -7.98 -29.35 -23.30
N ASN A 194 -9.28 -29.40 -23.62
CA ASN A 194 -10.29 -28.51 -23.07
C ASN A 194 -10.54 -28.76 -21.55
N ASP A 195 -9.98 -29.85 -21.01
CA ASP A 195 -9.96 -30.17 -19.59
C ASP A 195 -8.74 -29.58 -18.86
N GLY A 196 -7.91 -28.81 -19.55
CA GLY A 196 -6.68 -28.21 -19.02
C GLY A 196 -5.55 -29.19 -18.81
N THR A 197 -5.56 -30.37 -19.45
CA THR A 197 -4.53 -31.38 -19.27
C THR A 197 -3.82 -31.71 -20.57
N ALA A 198 -2.55 -32.11 -20.48
CA ALA A 198 -1.78 -32.70 -21.57
C ALA A 198 -0.87 -33.81 -21.04
N LYS A 199 -0.63 -34.84 -21.83
CA LYS A 199 0.30 -35.93 -21.51
C LYS A 199 1.33 -36.02 -22.62
N ILE A 200 2.60 -35.85 -22.26
CA ILE A 200 3.67 -35.79 -23.24
C ILE A 200 4.70 -36.84 -22.88
N ARG A 201 5.06 -37.68 -23.87
CA ARG A 201 6.14 -38.67 -23.80
C ARG A 201 7.40 -38.11 -24.39
N PHE A 202 8.51 -38.44 -23.80
CA PHE A 202 9.83 -37.99 -24.25
C PHE A 202 10.92 -38.93 -23.76
N SER A 203 12.08 -38.98 -24.49
CA SER A 203 13.16 -39.94 -24.25
C SER A 203 14.43 -39.31 -23.65
N PHE A 204 14.41 -38.01 -23.33
CA PHE A 204 15.56 -37.29 -22.81
C PHE A 204 15.46 -37.09 -21.30
N SER A 205 16.56 -36.76 -20.67
CA SER A 205 16.69 -36.53 -19.19
C SER A 205 17.42 -35.24 -18.89
N GLY A 206 17.60 -34.95 -17.59
CA GLY A 206 18.27 -33.74 -17.10
C GLY A 206 17.29 -32.64 -16.69
N ALA A 207 17.78 -31.43 -16.66
CA ALA A 207 16.94 -30.26 -16.40
C ALA A 207 16.00 -30.02 -17.61
N VAL A 208 14.70 -30.10 -17.33
CA VAL A 208 13.67 -30.01 -18.38
C VAL A 208 12.77 -28.81 -18.08
N THR A 209 12.50 -28.02 -19.11
CA THR A 209 11.54 -26.92 -19.05
C THR A 209 10.28 -27.29 -19.84
N VAL A 210 9.13 -27.06 -19.25
CA VAL A 210 7.81 -27.24 -19.86
C VAL A 210 7.20 -25.87 -20.10
N THR A 211 6.84 -25.59 -21.35
CA THR A 211 6.28 -24.28 -21.72
C THR A 211 5.03 -24.42 -22.57
N ALA A 212 4.09 -23.49 -22.38
CA ALA A 212 2.96 -23.29 -23.28
C ALA A 212 2.63 -21.81 -23.39
N SER A 213 2.21 -21.36 -24.58
CA SER A 213 1.90 -19.94 -24.80
C SER A 213 0.48 -19.74 -25.29
N ASP A 214 -0.19 -18.70 -24.77
CA ASP A 214 -1.49 -18.21 -25.26
C ASP A 214 -1.36 -17.33 -26.52
N GLY A 215 -0.13 -17.09 -26.98
CA GLY A 215 0.22 -16.20 -28.08
C GLY A 215 0.75 -14.83 -27.61
N THR A 216 0.58 -14.50 -26.31
CA THR A 216 1.04 -13.25 -25.70
C THR A 216 1.94 -13.54 -24.50
N ASN A 217 1.54 -14.47 -23.63
CA ASN A 217 2.26 -14.86 -22.43
C ASN A 217 2.70 -16.32 -22.54
N THR A 218 3.80 -16.67 -21.88
CA THR A 218 4.31 -18.03 -21.85
C THR A 218 4.35 -18.53 -20.40
N ALA A 219 3.51 -19.53 -20.09
CA ALA A 219 3.62 -20.26 -18.84
C ALA A 219 4.80 -21.22 -18.91
N SER A 220 5.57 -21.31 -17.84
CA SER A 220 6.78 -22.13 -17.79
C SER A 220 6.93 -22.80 -16.44
N ALA A 221 7.33 -24.07 -16.44
CA ALA A 221 7.72 -24.83 -15.26
C ALA A 221 8.98 -25.62 -15.55
N SER A 222 9.85 -25.80 -14.54
CA SER A 222 11.09 -26.56 -14.69
C SER A 222 11.13 -27.70 -13.69
N LEU A 223 11.66 -28.83 -14.12
CA LEU A 223 11.87 -30.02 -13.28
C LEU A 223 13.15 -30.74 -13.70
N ASN A 224 13.61 -31.65 -12.86
CA ASN A 224 14.76 -32.50 -13.18
C ASN A 224 14.28 -33.93 -13.43
N VAL A 225 14.59 -34.46 -14.63
CA VAL A 225 14.22 -35.81 -15.06
C VAL A 225 15.41 -36.72 -14.84
N SER A 226 15.20 -37.83 -14.09
CA SER A 226 16.23 -38.84 -13.86
C SER A 226 16.68 -39.49 -15.17
N GLY A 227 17.99 -39.69 -15.32
CA GLY A 227 18.57 -40.46 -16.44
C GLY A 227 18.67 -41.96 -16.19
N GLU A 228 18.40 -42.40 -14.94
CA GLU A 228 18.61 -43.80 -14.54
C GLU A 228 17.35 -44.66 -14.61
N SER A 229 16.18 -44.06 -14.67
CA SER A 229 14.88 -44.75 -14.77
C SER A 229 13.84 -43.90 -15.49
N VAL A 230 12.94 -44.58 -16.20
CA VAL A 230 11.77 -43.92 -16.79
C VAL A 230 10.79 -43.51 -15.70
N GLY A 231 10.30 -42.29 -15.77
CA GLY A 231 9.46 -41.71 -14.76
C GLY A 231 8.21 -41.05 -15.29
N VAL A 232 7.20 -40.91 -14.41
CA VAL A 232 6.03 -40.07 -14.60
C VAL A 232 6.19 -38.83 -13.76
N TYR A 233 6.17 -37.69 -14.41
CA TYR A 233 6.34 -36.37 -13.80
C TYR A 233 5.04 -35.59 -13.88
N SER A 234 4.84 -34.59 -13.03
CA SER A 234 3.67 -33.71 -13.08
C SER A 234 4.10 -32.27 -12.93
N VAL A 235 3.52 -31.40 -13.75
CA VAL A 235 3.72 -29.96 -13.66
C VAL A 235 2.39 -29.24 -13.76
N ASP A 236 2.28 -28.11 -13.06
CA ASP A 236 1.19 -27.15 -13.20
C ASP A 236 1.71 -25.90 -13.91
N LEU A 237 1.12 -25.59 -15.07
CA LEU A 237 1.46 -24.40 -15.84
C LEU A 237 0.52 -23.27 -15.47
N GLN A 238 1.08 -22.20 -14.89
CA GLN A 238 0.36 -21.04 -14.44
C GLN A 238 0.91 -19.76 -15.05
N LEU A 239 0.04 -18.80 -15.27
CA LEU A 239 0.36 -17.42 -15.57
C LEU A 239 0.15 -16.56 -14.34
N TYR A 240 0.66 -15.35 -14.38
CA TYR A 240 0.50 -14.38 -13.31
C TYR A 240 -0.67 -13.46 -13.63
N HIS A 241 -1.46 -13.11 -12.61
CA HIS A 241 -2.64 -12.27 -12.76
C HIS A 241 -2.53 -11.05 -11.85
N LEU A 242 -2.71 -9.87 -12.44
CA LEU A 242 -2.81 -8.61 -11.72
C LEU A 242 -4.22 -8.08 -11.84
N THR A 243 -4.88 -7.88 -10.72
CA THR A 243 -6.15 -7.17 -10.62
C THR A 243 -5.88 -5.73 -10.22
N VAL A 244 -6.27 -4.78 -11.06
CA VAL A 244 -6.19 -3.35 -10.78
C VAL A 244 -7.60 -2.85 -10.52
N THR A 245 -7.84 -2.31 -9.33
CA THR A 245 -9.12 -1.72 -8.95
C THR A 245 -9.03 -0.20 -8.95
N THR A 246 -10.13 0.49 -9.21
CA THR A 246 -10.22 1.95 -9.08
C THR A 246 -11.62 2.38 -8.70
N ALA A 247 -11.72 3.44 -7.87
CA ALA A 247 -12.96 4.14 -7.61
C ALA A 247 -13.22 5.28 -8.62
N ASP A 248 -12.22 5.66 -9.43
CA ASP A 248 -12.34 6.75 -10.38
C ASP A 248 -13.10 6.30 -11.64
N LYS A 249 -14.35 6.79 -11.77
CA LYS A 249 -15.23 6.45 -12.88
C LYS A 249 -14.71 6.90 -14.24
N LYS A 250 -13.81 7.91 -14.30
CA LYS A 250 -13.22 8.41 -15.54
C LYS A 250 -12.24 7.42 -16.16
N LEU A 251 -11.72 6.46 -15.36
CA LEU A 251 -10.91 5.36 -15.87
C LEU A 251 -11.72 4.25 -16.54
N ASN A 252 -13.05 4.23 -16.40
CA ASN A 252 -13.87 3.19 -17.02
C ASN A 252 -13.73 3.23 -18.55
N GLY A 253 -13.44 2.08 -19.17
CA GLY A 253 -13.13 1.99 -20.61
C GLY A 253 -11.70 2.45 -20.97
N LYS A 254 -10.90 2.91 -20.01
CA LYS A 254 -9.50 3.29 -20.24
C LYS A 254 -8.55 2.11 -20.04
N MET A 255 -7.42 2.20 -20.72
CA MET A 255 -6.37 1.19 -20.65
C MET A 255 -5.51 1.38 -19.40
N VAL A 256 -5.15 0.27 -18.76
CA VAL A 256 -4.10 0.19 -17.75
C VAL A 256 -2.94 -0.65 -18.31
N THR A 257 -1.73 -0.18 -18.07
CA THR A 257 -0.51 -0.81 -18.59
C THR A 257 0.38 -1.26 -17.44
N LEU A 258 0.85 -2.49 -17.47
CA LEU A 258 1.93 -3.01 -16.64
C LEU A 258 3.22 -2.96 -17.44
N VAL A 259 4.26 -2.34 -16.92
CA VAL A 259 5.59 -2.22 -17.55
C VAL A 259 6.65 -2.75 -16.61
N CYS A 260 7.53 -3.63 -17.12
CA CYS A 260 8.66 -4.18 -16.37
C CYS A 260 9.88 -4.20 -17.31
N GLY A 261 10.83 -3.29 -17.12
CA GLY A 261 11.94 -3.11 -18.07
C GLY A 261 11.45 -2.82 -19.48
N SER A 262 11.76 -3.71 -20.43
CA SER A 262 11.32 -3.60 -21.83
C SER A 262 9.98 -4.31 -22.13
N HIS A 263 9.39 -4.97 -21.14
CA HIS A 263 8.15 -5.74 -21.32
C HIS A 263 6.93 -4.91 -20.90
N SER A 264 5.82 -5.08 -21.63
CA SER A 264 4.55 -4.44 -21.28
C SER A 264 3.36 -5.35 -21.53
N ARG A 265 2.31 -5.19 -20.69
CA ARG A 265 0.98 -5.81 -20.83
C ARG A 265 -0.09 -4.79 -20.51
N THR A 266 -1.25 -4.99 -21.06
CA THR A 266 -2.37 -4.05 -20.88
C THR A 266 -3.64 -4.78 -20.47
N GLY A 267 -4.49 -4.05 -19.75
CA GLY A 267 -5.87 -4.40 -19.45
C GLY A 267 -6.77 -3.19 -19.70
N THR A 268 -8.08 -3.37 -19.60
CA THR A 268 -9.04 -2.27 -19.74
C THR A 268 -9.96 -2.27 -18.54
N PHE A 269 -10.20 -1.10 -17.94
CA PHE A 269 -11.13 -0.98 -16.82
C PHE A 269 -12.58 -1.19 -17.27
N ALA A 270 -13.25 -2.12 -16.61
CA ALA A 270 -14.68 -2.38 -16.73
C ALA A 270 -15.29 -2.41 -15.32
N GLY A 271 -16.22 -1.49 -15.04
CA GLY A 271 -16.84 -1.41 -13.71
C GLY A 271 -15.85 -1.11 -12.57
N GLY A 272 -14.77 -0.39 -12.86
CA GLY A 272 -13.73 -0.07 -11.87
C GLY A 272 -12.70 -1.18 -11.63
N VAL A 273 -12.70 -2.23 -12.46
CA VAL A 273 -11.74 -3.34 -12.35
C VAL A 273 -11.09 -3.60 -13.71
N ALA A 274 -9.79 -3.82 -13.73
CA ALA A 274 -9.06 -4.33 -14.89
C ALA A 274 -8.20 -5.52 -14.48
N THR A 275 -8.08 -6.51 -15.34
CA THR A 275 -7.20 -7.66 -15.12
C THR A 275 -6.12 -7.68 -16.20
N ILE A 276 -4.89 -7.91 -15.79
CA ILE A 276 -3.73 -8.08 -16.67
C ILE A 276 -3.14 -9.46 -16.39
N THR A 277 -3.03 -10.29 -17.42
CA THR A 277 -2.31 -11.55 -17.37
C THR A 277 -0.88 -11.32 -17.89
N PHE A 278 0.12 -11.90 -17.23
CA PHE A 278 1.52 -11.74 -17.59
C PHE A 278 2.33 -13.02 -17.28
N ASP A 279 3.56 -13.08 -17.71
CA ASP A 279 4.45 -14.22 -17.56
C ASP A 279 5.71 -13.87 -16.72
N SER A 280 6.64 -14.82 -16.59
CA SER A 280 7.87 -14.66 -15.81
C SER A 280 8.84 -13.57 -16.31
N ASN A 281 8.58 -12.96 -17.47
CA ASN A 281 9.36 -11.80 -17.95
C ASN A 281 9.07 -10.52 -17.17
N PHE A 282 8.04 -10.54 -16.29
CA PHE A 282 7.62 -9.41 -15.47
C PHE A 282 8.04 -9.56 -13.99
N MET A 283 9.19 -10.15 -13.73
CA MET A 283 9.73 -10.26 -12.36
C MET A 283 10.58 -9.05 -11.99
N GLY A 284 10.53 -8.66 -10.70
CA GLY A 284 11.22 -7.49 -10.18
C GLY A 284 10.32 -6.25 -10.13
N GLU A 285 10.91 -5.05 -10.13
CA GLU A 285 10.14 -3.82 -10.06
C GLU A 285 9.38 -3.58 -11.37
N CYS A 286 8.07 -3.50 -11.26
CA CYS A 286 7.16 -3.19 -12.37
C CYS A 286 6.31 -1.97 -12.03
N LEU A 287 6.03 -1.14 -13.04
CA LEU A 287 5.18 0.02 -12.94
C LEU A 287 3.83 -0.25 -13.61
N ILE A 288 2.75 0.04 -12.89
CA ILE A 288 1.40 0.02 -13.42
C ILE A 288 0.96 1.45 -13.65
N GLY A 289 0.51 1.78 -14.85
CA GLY A 289 0.09 3.12 -15.25
C GLY A 289 -1.28 3.14 -15.92
N ALA A 290 -2.09 4.15 -15.62
CA ALA A 290 -3.35 4.43 -16.31
C ALA A 290 -3.58 5.94 -16.44
N SER A 291 -4.33 6.37 -17.47
CA SER A 291 -4.66 7.78 -17.68
C SER A 291 -6.09 7.94 -18.18
N ASP A 292 -6.77 9.00 -17.73
CA ASP A 292 -8.07 9.42 -18.28
C ASP A 292 -7.92 10.34 -19.51
N GLY A 293 -6.68 10.70 -19.85
CA GLY A 293 -6.31 11.62 -20.93
C GLY A 293 -5.82 12.99 -20.44
N SER A 294 -6.17 13.37 -19.20
CA SER A 294 -5.68 14.61 -18.56
C SER A 294 -4.86 14.34 -17.30
N ARG A 295 -5.19 13.26 -16.57
CA ARG A 295 -4.51 12.84 -15.35
C ARG A 295 -3.92 11.46 -15.53
N THR A 296 -2.85 11.17 -14.82
CA THR A 296 -2.19 9.87 -14.78
C THR A 296 -2.23 9.32 -13.36
N GLY A 297 -2.24 8.00 -13.23
CA GLY A 297 -2.04 7.31 -11.98
C GLY A 297 -1.00 6.22 -12.18
N THR A 298 -0.12 6.04 -11.20
CA THR A 298 0.92 5.02 -11.23
C THR A 298 0.99 4.27 -9.91
N VAL A 299 1.27 2.97 -9.97
CA VAL A 299 1.50 2.10 -8.81
C VAL A 299 2.66 1.18 -9.13
N LYS A 300 3.57 0.96 -8.19
CA LYS A 300 4.65 -0.02 -8.30
C LYS A 300 4.25 -1.35 -7.68
N ILE A 301 4.67 -2.45 -8.30
CA ILE A 301 4.60 -3.79 -7.74
C ILE A 301 5.94 -4.49 -7.93
N HIS A 302 6.17 -5.54 -7.15
CA HIS A 302 7.38 -6.36 -7.26
C HIS A 302 7.01 -7.84 -7.39
N PRO A 303 6.65 -8.30 -8.61
CA PRO A 303 6.30 -9.70 -8.83
C PRO A 303 7.45 -10.64 -8.48
N VAL A 304 7.09 -11.77 -7.85
CA VAL A 304 8.02 -12.84 -7.47
C VAL A 304 7.51 -14.19 -7.99
N PRO A 305 8.41 -15.15 -8.31
CA PRO A 305 8.03 -16.41 -8.94
C PRO A 305 7.04 -17.28 -8.14
N SER A 306 6.94 -17.10 -6.83
CA SER A 306 6.09 -17.91 -5.95
C SER A 306 4.68 -17.36 -5.76
N MET A 307 4.36 -16.18 -6.32
CA MET A 307 3.06 -15.53 -6.15
C MET A 307 2.42 -15.26 -7.51
N TYR A 308 1.32 -15.92 -7.81
CA TYR A 308 0.65 -15.87 -9.12
C TYR A 308 -0.50 -14.87 -9.21
N ALA A 309 -0.92 -14.26 -8.09
CA ALA A 309 -2.01 -13.29 -8.06
C ALA A 309 -1.60 -12.02 -7.30
N TYR A 310 -1.85 -10.87 -7.92
CA TYR A 310 -1.56 -9.54 -7.38
C TYR A 310 -2.82 -8.68 -7.42
N SER A 311 -2.95 -7.77 -6.47
CA SER A 311 -4.05 -6.80 -6.45
C SER A 311 -3.52 -5.44 -6.04
N VAL A 312 -3.91 -4.40 -6.79
CA VAL A 312 -3.57 -3.01 -6.48
C VAL A 312 -4.77 -2.11 -6.68
N THR A 313 -4.78 -0.97 -5.98
CA THR A 313 -5.76 0.09 -6.23
C THR A 313 -5.08 1.24 -6.98
N MET A 314 -5.65 1.61 -8.13
CA MET A 314 -5.20 2.73 -8.95
C MET A 314 -5.97 3.99 -8.56
N THR A 315 -5.25 5.06 -8.25
CA THR A 315 -5.81 6.39 -8.07
C THR A 315 -5.15 7.33 -9.07
N LEU A 316 -5.93 8.11 -9.80
CA LEU A 316 -5.37 9.14 -10.67
C LEU A 316 -4.71 10.23 -9.83
N ALA A 317 -3.57 10.67 -10.27
CA ALA A 317 -2.94 11.86 -9.72
C ALA A 317 -3.87 13.06 -9.88
N VAL A 318 -3.85 13.94 -8.88
CA VAL A 318 -4.60 15.20 -8.91
C VAL A 318 -3.65 16.36 -8.89
N VAL A 319 -4.05 17.48 -9.49
CA VAL A 319 -3.39 18.78 -9.35
C VAL A 319 -4.42 19.77 -8.82
N TYR A 320 -4.35 20.06 -7.53
CA TYR A 320 -5.18 21.12 -6.94
C TYR A 320 -4.45 22.44 -6.98
N SER A 321 -5.07 23.46 -7.53
CA SER A 321 -4.47 24.79 -7.67
C SER A 321 -5.36 25.89 -7.13
N ALA A 322 -4.70 26.88 -6.53
CA ALA A 322 -5.28 28.13 -6.09
C ALA A 322 -4.56 29.31 -6.76
N LEU A 323 -5.29 30.18 -7.42
CA LEU A 323 -4.82 31.42 -7.98
C LEU A 323 -5.08 32.53 -6.97
N ILE A 324 -4.02 33.19 -6.49
CA ILE A 324 -4.05 34.26 -5.49
C ILE A 324 -3.85 35.60 -6.20
N ASP A 325 -4.90 36.42 -6.25
CA ASP A 325 -4.92 37.72 -6.91
C ASP A 325 -4.64 38.85 -5.90
N PHE A 326 -3.43 39.37 -5.87
CA PHE A 326 -3.00 40.45 -5.01
C PHE A 326 -3.42 41.86 -5.49
N SER A 327 -4.19 41.96 -6.57
CA SER A 327 -4.94 43.19 -6.88
C SER A 327 -6.14 43.37 -5.94
N LYS A 328 -6.59 42.30 -5.33
CA LYS A 328 -7.57 42.28 -4.23
C LYS A 328 -6.85 42.28 -2.90
N SER A 329 -7.53 42.73 -1.85
CA SER A 329 -6.95 42.81 -0.50
C SER A 329 -7.69 41.99 0.55
N ALA A 330 -8.97 41.66 0.33
CA ALA A 330 -9.75 40.86 1.26
C ALA A 330 -9.34 39.37 1.15
N PRO A 331 -8.79 38.76 2.21
CA PRO A 331 -8.19 37.41 2.16
C PRO A 331 -9.10 36.32 1.61
N ASP A 332 -10.39 36.40 1.92
CA ASP A 332 -11.43 35.48 1.47
C ASP A 332 -11.84 35.64 -0.01
N LYS A 333 -11.42 36.72 -0.66
CA LYS A 333 -11.76 37.07 -2.06
C LYS A 333 -10.58 37.02 -3.00
N MET A 334 -9.39 36.77 -2.49
CA MET A 334 -8.16 36.74 -3.29
C MET A 334 -7.99 35.43 -4.04
N ILE A 335 -8.58 34.33 -3.56
CA ILE A 335 -8.33 32.98 -4.05
C ILE A 335 -9.45 32.54 -5.01
N THR A 336 -9.02 31.99 -6.14
CA THR A 336 -9.88 31.29 -7.10
C THR A 336 -9.24 29.93 -7.41
N TYR A 337 -10.02 28.88 -7.32
CA TYR A 337 -9.53 27.53 -7.62
C TYR A 337 -9.40 27.28 -9.11
N ALA A 338 -8.44 26.45 -9.46
CA ALA A 338 -8.13 26.03 -10.83
C ALA A 338 -7.69 24.54 -10.83
N ASP A 339 -7.58 23.97 -12.01
CA ASP A 339 -7.23 22.56 -12.25
C ASP A 339 -8.27 21.64 -11.57
N ASP A 340 -7.85 20.58 -10.89
CA ASP A 340 -8.78 19.65 -10.19
C ASP A 340 -9.45 20.26 -8.95
N ALA A 341 -9.07 21.46 -8.54
CA ALA A 341 -9.73 22.23 -7.46
C ALA A 341 -10.94 23.04 -7.95
N GLU A 342 -11.14 23.22 -9.25
CA GLU A 342 -12.23 24.02 -9.80
C GLU A 342 -13.59 23.52 -9.30
N GLY A 343 -14.39 24.46 -8.76
CA GLY A 343 -15.73 24.16 -8.22
C GLY A 343 -15.76 23.64 -6.77
N MET A 344 -14.61 23.47 -6.13
CA MET A 344 -14.54 23.14 -4.69
C MET A 344 -14.88 24.36 -3.82
N GLU A 345 -15.38 24.10 -2.61
CA GLU A 345 -15.66 25.14 -1.63
C GLU A 345 -14.42 25.52 -0.80
N HIS A 346 -14.39 26.76 -0.31
CA HIS A 346 -13.34 27.31 0.56
C HIS A 346 -13.58 26.88 2.03
N SER A 347 -13.57 25.57 2.27
CA SER A 347 -13.79 24.97 3.57
C SER A 347 -13.16 23.58 3.61
N PHE A 348 -12.39 23.27 4.67
CA PHE A 348 -11.76 21.96 4.84
C PHE A 348 -12.78 20.81 4.80
N ALA A 349 -14.02 21.05 5.23
CA ALA A 349 -15.06 20.03 5.20
C ALA A 349 -15.31 19.46 3.78
N SER A 350 -15.14 20.26 2.72
CA SER A 350 -15.29 19.81 1.33
C SER A 350 -14.04 19.07 0.81
N TRP A 351 -12.90 19.23 1.48
CA TRP A 351 -11.61 18.63 1.08
C TRP A 351 -11.28 17.34 1.82
N ARG A 352 -11.90 17.09 2.98
CA ARG A 352 -11.57 15.97 3.86
C ARG A 352 -11.50 14.62 3.16
N ASP A 353 -12.42 14.37 2.22
CA ASP A 353 -12.54 13.10 1.49
C ASP A 353 -11.83 13.12 0.13
N MET A 354 -11.18 14.21 -0.21
CA MET A 354 -10.45 14.35 -1.47
C MET A 354 -9.06 13.70 -1.39
N PRO A 355 -8.54 13.16 -2.51
CA PRO A 355 -7.15 12.68 -2.57
C PRO A 355 -6.16 13.65 -1.92
N ILE A 356 -5.07 13.15 -1.39
CA ILE A 356 -4.09 13.83 -0.52
C ILE A 356 -4.66 14.02 0.90
N PHE A 357 -5.77 14.74 1.08
CA PHE A 357 -6.32 15.08 2.40
C PHE A 357 -6.88 13.86 3.15
N LYS A 358 -7.64 12.99 2.46
CA LYS A 358 -8.18 11.74 3.07
C LYS A 358 -7.09 10.74 3.42
N ASP A 359 -5.95 10.84 2.75
CA ASP A 359 -4.84 9.90 2.89
C ASP A 359 -3.88 10.31 4.03
N MET A 360 -3.97 11.59 4.47
CA MET A 360 -3.25 12.07 5.65
C MET A 360 -3.87 11.48 6.92
N ARG A 361 -3.09 10.73 7.70
CA ARG A 361 -3.63 9.95 8.82
C ARG A 361 -2.86 10.21 10.12
N PRO A 362 -3.55 10.53 11.23
CA PRO A 362 -2.90 10.56 12.53
C PRO A 362 -2.59 9.12 12.99
N CYS A 363 -1.40 8.93 13.52
CA CYS A 363 -0.93 7.62 13.99
C CYS A 363 -0.06 7.75 15.23
N VAL A 364 0.18 6.63 15.89
CA VAL A 364 1.23 6.50 16.91
C VAL A 364 2.39 5.75 16.29
N LEU A 365 3.55 6.42 16.28
CA LEU A 365 4.81 5.91 15.76
C LEU A 365 5.72 5.49 16.91
N LYS A 366 6.34 4.32 16.82
CA LYS A 366 7.34 3.86 17.78
C LYS A 366 8.55 3.30 17.05
N ASN A 367 9.72 3.89 17.31
CA ASN A 367 10.99 3.48 16.68
C ASN A 367 10.93 3.45 15.14
N GLY A 368 10.19 4.37 14.52
CA GLY A 368 10.04 4.45 13.07
C GLY A 368 8.92 3.57 12.49
N GLU A 369 8.19 2.81 13.31
CA GLU A 369 7.09 1.96 12.86
C GLU A 369 5.75 2.44 13.39
N VAL A 370 4.71 2.37 12.57
CA VAL A 370 3.33 2.69 12.97
C VAL A 370 2.79 1.56 13.84
N LEU A 371 2.51 1.87 15.12
CA LEU A 371 1.86 0.92 16.03
C LEU A 371 0.38 0.78 15.73
N TYR A 372 -0.30 1.90 15.52
CA TYR A 372 -1.71 1.98 15.14
C TYR A 372 -2.06 3.38 14.64
N TYR A 373 -3.11 3.46 13.85
CA TYR A 373 -3.72 4.72 13.45
C TYR A 373 -4.70 5.20 14.51
N LEU A 374 -4.83 6.53 14.63
CA LEU A 374 -5.76 7.18 15.53
C LEU A 374 -7.09 7.46 14.82
N ASN A 375 -8.15 7.62 15.62
CA ASN A 375 -9.40 8.16 15.13
C ASN A 375 -9.18 9.64 14.74
N PRO A 376 -9.38 10.01 13.46
CA PRO A 376 -9.15 11.38 13.02
C PRO A 376 -10.06 12.41 13.67
N ASP A 377 -11.18 11.98 14.26
CA ASP A 377 -12.10 12.86 14.98
C ASP A 377 -11.77 13.00 16.46
N ASN A 378 -10.97 12.09 17.03
CA ASN A 378 -10.57 12.14 18.44
C ASN A 378 -9.28 11.34 18.66
N TYR A 379 -8.16 12.03 18.84
CA TYR A 379 -6.83 11.42 18.97
C TYR A 379 -6.60 10.64 20.28
N THR A 380 -7.53 10.75 21.26
CA THR A 380 -7.50 9.87 22.45
C THR A 380 -7.96 8.45 22.14
N GLN A 381 -8.39 8.20 20.91
CA GLN A 381 -8.89 6.91 20.43
C GLN A 381 -8.08 6.42 19.24
N LYS A 382 -7.94 5.10 19.13
CA LYS A 382 -7.49 4.43 17.92
C LYS A 382 -8.57 4.49 16.82
N ALA A 383 -8.23 4.11 15.60
CA ALA A 383 -9.16 4.05 14.48
C ALA A 383 -10.39 3.14 14.77
N ASP A 384 -10.22 2.10 15.57
CA ASP A 384 -11.31 1.21 16.05
C ASP A 384 -12.11 1.78 17.24
N ARG A 385 -11.84 3.05 17.64
CA ARG A 385 -12.43 3.77 18.76
C ARG A 385 -12.08 3.26 20.16
N THR A 386 -11.17 2.31 20.29
CA THR A 386 -10.58 1.95 21.60
C THR A 386 -9.61 3.03 22.07
N ALA A 387 -9.32 3.05 23.38
CA ALA A 387 -8.41 4.04 23.96
C ALA A 387 -7.00 3.95 23.36
N ALA A 388 -6.43 5.10 23.02
CA ALA A 388 -5.06 5.22 22.50
C ALA A 388 -4.10 5.70 23.58
N ASP A 389 -2.89 5.16 23.62
CA ASP A 389 -1.79 5.69 24.43
C ASP A 389 -1.02 6.74 23.61
N ILE A 390 -1.32 7.99 23.88
CA ILE A 390 -0.72 9.17 23.24
C ILE A 390 0.16 9.98 24.20
N THR A 391 0.41 9.48 25.42
CA THR A 391 1.09 10.18 26.50
C THR A 391 2.44 9.57 26.91
N THR A 392 2.66 8.30 26.59
CA THR A 392 3.91 7.60 26.89
C THR A 392 5.03 8.08 25.96
N LEU A 393 6.17 8.49 26.53
CA LEU A 393 7.32 8.90 25.73
C LEU A 393 7.86 7.75 24.90
N GLY A 394 8.08 8.02 23.62
CA GLY A 394 8.50 7.03 22.63
C GLY A 394 7.33 6.46 21.81
N ASN A 395 6.09 6.69 22.25
CA ASN A 395 4.90 6.55 21.41
C ASN A 395 4.60 7.92 20.82
N ASP A 396 5.27 8.28 19.71
CA ASP A 396 5.12 9.60 19.11
C ASP A 396 3.80 9.70 18.36
N VAL A 397 3.03 10.71 18.64
CA VAL A 397 1.82 11.03 17.89
C VAL A 397 2.19 11.83 16.67
N MET A 398 1.97 11.28 15.50
CA MET A 398 2.43 11.80 14.23
C MET A 398 1.28 11.90 13.24
N LEU A 399 1.40 12.84 12.31
CA LEU A 399 0.59 12.92 11.11
C LEU A 399 1.36 12.27 9.96
N GLU A 400 0.86 11.17 9.44
CA GLU A 400 1.42 10.50 8.26
C GLU A 400 0.97 11.20 6.97
N ILE A 401 1.91 11.49 6.08
CA ILE A 401 1.69 11.74 4.65
C ILE A 401 2.26 10.52 3.93
N PRO A 402 1.39 9.58 3.46
CA PRO A 402 1.79 8.20 3.16
C PRO A 402 2.47 8.01 1.80
N TYR A 403 2.59 9.06 1.02
CA TYR A 403 3.26 9.10 -0.28
C TYR A 403 3.74 10.52 -0.58
N ARG A 404 4.60 10.66 -1.58
CA ARG A 404 5.15 11.96 -1.98
C ARG A 404 4.05 12.88 -2.47
N VAL A 405 3.97 14.05 -1.86
CA VAL A 405 3.11 15.15 -2.29
C VAL A 405 3.99 16.29 -2.73
N GLY A 406 3.91 16.65 -4.01
CA GLY A 406 4.61 17.78 -4.57
C GLY A 406 3.83 19.09 -4.39
N TYR A 407 4.53 20.21 -4.31
CA TYR A 407 3.93 21.52 -4.35
C TYR A 407 4.65 22.45 -5.36
N SER A 408 3.93 23.47 -5.86
CA SER A 408 4.46 24.52 -6.71
C SER A 408 3.92 25.85 -6.25
N ILE A 409 4.80 26.86 -6.21
CA ILE A 409 4.48 28.26 -5.89
C ILE A 409 5.07 29.12 -7.01
N GLU A 410 4.23 29.70 -7.86
CA GLU A 410 4.67 30.34 -9.09
C GLU A 410 4.00 31.67 -9.33
N TRP A 411 4.78 32.73 -9.63
CA TRP A 411 4.26 33.98 -10.12
C TRP A 411 3.90 33.85 -11.60
N LEU A 412 2.60 33.99 -11.92
CA LEU A 412 2.11 33.84 -13.30
C LEU A 412 2.38 35.06 -14.19
N ASN A 413 2.79 36.20 -13.61
CA ASN A 413 3.04 37.42 -14.36
C ASN A 413 4.24 38.18 -13.83
N ALA A 414 4.84 39.03 -14.71
CA ALA A 414 6.00 39.85 -14.40
C ALA A 414 5.71 40.90 -13.30
N GLY A 415 4.45 41.34 -13.16
CA GLY A 415 4.02 42.30 -12.14
C GLY A 415 3.94 41.71 -10.74
N LYS A 416 4.03 40.36 -10.63
CA LYS A 416 3.96 39.62 -9.38
C LYS A 416 2.72 40.01 -8.54
N ASN A 417 1.56 40.03 -9.16
CA ASN A 417 0.26 40.22 -8.51
C ASN A 417 -0.68 39.05 -8.66
N LEU A 418 -0.26 38.01 -9.39
CA LEU A 418 -1.02 36.76 -9.51
C LEU A 418 -0.07 35.59 -9.21
N LEU A 419 -0.29 34.92 -8.07
CA LEU A 419 0.49 33.76 -7.60
C LEU A 419 -0.36 32.50 -7.77
N LYS A 420 0.21 31.47 -8.40
CA LYS A 420 -0.38 30.13 -8.42
C LYS A 420 0.28 29.28 -7.35
N VAL A 421 -0.52 28.66 -6.51
CA VAL A 421 -0.11 27.64 -5.53
C VAL A 421 -0.76 26.34 -5.96
N SER A 422 0.02 25.29 -6.09
CA SER A 422 -0.50 23.97 -6.50
C SER A 422 0.07 22.86 -5.65
N VAL A 423 -0.70 21.77 -5.47
CA VAL A 423 -0.25 20.51 -4.86
C VAL A 423 -0.65 19.35 -5.74
N THR A 424 0.14 18.27 -5.72
CA THR A 424 -0.12 17.05 -6.48
C THR A 424 0.36 15.82 -5.74
N ASN A 425 -0.31 14.69 -5.96
CA ASN A 425 0.17 13.36 -5.56
C ASN A 425 0.79 12.60 -6.74
N GLU A 426 1.06 13.26 -7.86
CA GLU A 426 1.84 12.67 -8.95
C GLU A 426 3.31 12.59 -8.51
N PRO A 427 3.92 11.42 -8.41
CA PRO A 427 5.32 11.31 -8.02
C PRO A 427 6.24 11.82 -9.12
N ASP A 428 7.34 12.48 -8.73
CA ASP A 428 8.45 12.89 -9.60
C ASP A 428 8.05 13.81 -10.77
N ASN A 429 6.94 14.56 -10.66
CA ASN A 429 6.56 15.57 -11.64
C ASN A 429 7.52 16.78 -11.56
N ALA A 430 8.29 17.03 -12.62
CA ALA A 430 9.32 18.06 -12.66
C ALA A 430 8.80 19.50 -12.46
N ALA A 431 7.50 19.76 -12.62
CA ALA A 431 6.88 21.06 -12.35
C ALA A 431 6.65 21.32 -10.85
N PHE A 432 6.85 20.31 -10.01
CA PHE A 432 6.61 20.37 -8.57
C PHE A 432 7.88 20.12 -7.77
N LYS A 433 7.90 20.61 -6.54
CA LYS A 433 8.98 20.42 -5.59
C LYS A 433 8.57 19.41 -4.52
N TYR A 434 9.50 18.52 -4.12
CA TYR A 434 9.31 17.44 -3.15
C TYR A 434 10.28 17.50 -1.97
N ASP A 435 10.85 18.67 -1.67
CA ASP A 435 11.86 18.85 -0.63
C ASP A 435 11.41 18.51 0.79
N ALA A 436 10.10 18.39 1.01
CA ALA A 436 9.54 17.81 2.24
C ALA A 436 9.95 16.34 2.47
N PHE A 437 10.33 15.63 1.40
CA PHE A 437 10.66 14.20 1.35
C PHE A 437 12.15 13.95 1.13
N SER A 438 13.02 14.87 1.57
CA SER A 438 14.47 14.82 1.34
C SER A 438 15.20 14.66 2.67
N LEU A 439 15.87 13.52 2.87
CA LEU A 439 16.64 13.21 4.07
C LEU A 439 18.15 13.26 3.79
N ASP A 440 18.69 12.30 3.05
CA ASP A 440 20.08 12.16 2.70
C ASP A 440 20.39 12.67 1.27
N SER A 441 19.39 12.67 0.42
CA SER A 441 19.39 13.25 -0.91
C SER A 441 18.03 13.85 -1.25
N TYR A 442 17.97 14.63 -2.34
CA TYR A 442 16.71 15.24 -2.76
C TYR A 442 15.68 14.18 -3.14
N ASN A 443 14.50 14.26 -2.53
CA ASN A 443 13.34 13.40 -2.84
C ASN A 443 13.62 11.90 -2.67
N ASP A 444 14.44 11.52 -1.66
CA ASP A 444 14.81 10.13 -1.39
C ASP A 444 13.84 9.37 -0.46
N CYS A 445 12.90 10.06 0.16
CA CYS A 445 11.89 9.46 1.05
C CYS A 445 10.56 9.28 0.34
N ASP A 446 9.86 8.17 0.60
CA ASP A 446 8.55 7.88 0.02
C ASP A 446 7.40 8.42 0.86
N ARG A 447 7.60 8.58 2.17
CA ARG A 447 6.63 9.13 3.13
C ARG A 447 7.29 9.93 4.23
N ILE A 448 6.50 10.80 4.85
CA ILE A 448 6.90 11.57 6.01
C ILE A 448 5.85 11.51 7.12
N TYR A 449 6.32 11.71 8.34
CA TYR A 449 5.51 11.81 9.54
C TYR A 449 5.85 13.11 10.26
N ILE A 450 4.89 14.01 10.41
CA ILE A 450 5.07 15.28 11.13
C ILE A 450 4.51 15.12 12.53
N GLY A 451 5.25 15.49 13.57
CA GLY A 451 4.75 15.47 14.94
C GLY A 451 3.42 16.20 15.06
N VAL A 452 2.43 15.61 15.72
CA VAL A 452 1.17 16.32 15.96
C VAL A 452 1.36 17.45 16.95
N TYR A 453 2.27 17.27 17.89
CA TYR A 453 2.53 18.21 18.98
C TYR A 453 3.90 18.85 18.89
N LYS A 454 4.01 20.06 19.42
CA LYS A 454 5.32 20.70 19.64
C LYS A 454 6.20 19.84 20.55
N GLY A 455 7.51 19.86 20.32
CA GLY A 455 8.46 18.92 20.89
C GLY A 455 8.59 18.97 22.41
N HIS A 456 8.43 17.84 23.06
CA HIS A 456 8.88 17.61 24.43
C HIS A 456 10.18 16.82 24.39
N CYS A 457 11.22 17.30 25.09
CA CYS A 457 12.51 16.62 25.09
C CYS A 457 12.83 16.01 26.46
N SER A 458 13.30 14.79 26.47
CA SER A 458 13.73 14.05 27.67
C SER A 458 14.92 13.18 27.34
N GLY A 459 15.93 13.14 28.17
CA GLY A 459 17.14 12.36 27.94
C GLY A 459 17.87 12.71 26.64
N ASN A 460 17.89 14.00 26.27
CA ASN A 460 18.45 14.51 25.03
C ASN A 460 17.81 13.91 23.75
N LYS A 461 16.53 13.59 23.82
CA LYS A 461 15.71 13.12 22.68
C LYS A 461 14.41 13.89 22.61
N ALA A 462 13.98 14.26 21.41
CA ALA A 462 12.71 14.93 21.16
C ALA A 462 11.58 13.93 20.91
N TYR A 463 10.38 14.26 21.38
CA TYR A 463 9.18 13.43 21.31
C TYR A 463 7.97 14.27 20.93
N SER A 464 7.00 13.69 20.25
CA SER A 464 5.68 14.26 19.99
C SER A 464 4.64 13.51 20.82
N SER A 465 4.31 14.04 22.02
CA SER A 465 3.42 13.36 22.97
C SER A 465 2.44 14.33 23.58
N SER A 466 1.21 13.87 23.87
CA SER A 466 0.14 14.63 24.52
C SER A 466 0.38 14.85 26.01
N GLY A 467 -0.12 15.95 26.54
CA GLY A 467 -0.07 16.28 27.97
C GLY A 467 1.32 16.68 28.49
N LYS A 468 2.24 17.05 27.60
CA LYS A 468 3.63 17.40 27.96
C LYS A 468 3.89 18.89 27.86
N ALA A 469 4.75 19.38 28.73
CA ALA A 469 5.29 20.73 28.58
C ALA A 469 6.22 20.77 27.34
N VAL A 470 6.08 21.80 26.52
CA VAL A 470 6.98 22.02 25.38
C VAL A 470 8.38 22.35 25.91
N THR A 471 9.40 21.71 25.36
CA THR A 471 10.78 22.01 25.72
C THR A 471 11.27 23.24 24.98
N VAL A 472 11.83 24.15 25.70
CA VAL A 472 12.28 25.47 25.24
C VAL A 472 13.70 25.79 25.71
N SER A 473 14.19 26.98 25.42
CA SER A 473 15.49 27.50 25.90
C SER A 473 16.69 26.65 25.45
N GLN A 474 16.60 26.13 24.25
CA GLN A 474 17.68 25.43 23.57
C GLN A 474 17.95 26.08 22.21
N THR A 475 19.15 25.90 21.67
CA THR A 475 19.46 26.35 20.29
C THR A 475 18.90 25.39 19.26
N ILE A 476 18.78 25.85 18.02
CA ILE A 476 18.37 25.02 16.89
C ILE A 476 19.28 23.80 16.72
N ASP A 477 20.59 23.92 16.92
CA ASP A 477 21.56 22.83 16.86
C ASP A 477 21.31 21.75 17.92
N THR A 478 20.97 22.19 19.14
CA THR A 478 20.63 21.27 20.23
C THR A 478 19.37 20.49 19.89
N PHE A 479 18.32 21.15 19.43
CA PHE A 479 17.09 20.50 19.03
C PHE A 479 17.27 19.56 17.84
N ARG A 480 18.04 19.97 16.81
CA ARG A 480 18.41 19.13 15.67
C ARG A 480 19.10 17.86 16.14
N THR A 481 20.07 17.97 17.07
CA THR A 481 20.77 16.85 17.66
C THR A 481 19.81 15.91 18.41
N TRP A 482 18.90 16.46 19.22
CA TRP A 482 17.94 15.67 20.01
C TRP A 482 16.86 15.00 19.15
N CYS A 483 16.45 15.60 18.03
CA CYS A 483 15.58 14.94 17.07
C CYS A 483 16.30 13.76 16.41
N ARG A 484 17.52 13.95 15.91
CA ARG A 484 18.34 12.91 15.28
C ARG A 484 18.74 11.78 16.24
N ALA A 485 18.86 12.08 17.55
CA ALA A 485 19.14 11.07 18.58
C ALA A 485 18.01 10.03 18.76
N ARG A 486 16.85 10.22 18.13
CA ARG A 486 15.77 9.23 18.08
C ARG A 486 16.06 8.05 17.18
N GLY A 487 16.94 8.21 16.19
CA GLY A 487 17.32 7.19 15.22
C GLY A 487 17.34 7.71 13.79
N ALA A 488 17.68 6.83 12.86
CA ALA A 488 17.69 7.15 11.44
C ALA A 488 16.30 7.63 10.98
N GLY A 489 16.26 8.60 10.08
CA GLY A 489 15.02 9.21 9.58
C GLY A 489 14.43 10.30 10.46
N TYR A 490 14.76 10.37 11.76
CA TYR A 490 14.26 11.42 12.65
C TYR A 490 15.03 12.72 12.50
N GLN A 491 14.30 13.81 12.40
CA GLN A 491 14.85 15.16 12.22
C GLN A 491 13.92 16.22 12.81
N GLN A 492 14.40 17.47 12.88
CA GLN A 492 13.57 18.61 13.19
C GLN A 492 12.77 19.00 11.94
N ARG A 493 11.62 19.64 12.14
CA ARG A 493 10.76 20.13 11.07
C ARG A 493 11.52 20.96 10.04
N THR A 494 11.33 20.66 8.77
CA THR A 494 12.03 21.28 7.64
C THR A 494 11.21 22.40 7.01
N TYR A 495 11.87 23.32 6.36
CA TYR A 495 11.19 24.36 5.56
C TYR A 495 10.38 23.74 4.40
N GLY A 496 10.84 22.66 3.79
CA GLY A 496 10.08 21.91 2.79
C GLY A 496 8.74 21.40 3.33
N SER A 497 8.74 20.76 4.52
CA SER A 497 7.51 20.30 5.14
C SER A 497 6.58 21.44 5.57
N LEU A 498 7.12 22.59 5.99
CA LEU A 498 6.31 23.77 6.30
C LEU A 498 5.64 24.33 5.04
N LYS A 499 6.39 24.52 3.95
CA LYS A 499 5.84 24.99 2.66
C LYS A 499 4.74 24.08 2.13
N LEU A 500 4.94 22.77 2.20
CA LEU A 500 3.92 21.79 1.83
C LEU A 500 2.62 21.99 2.63
N MET A 501 2.72 22.11 3.97
CA MET A 501 1.54 22.32 4.83
C MET A 501 0.86 23.66 4.57
N GLN A 502 1.63 24.73 4.28
CA GLN A 502 1.09 26.04 3.89
C GLN A 502 0.35 25.98 2.55
N CYS A 503 0.88 25.25 1.56
CA CYS A 503 0.20 25.02 0.29
C CYS A 503 -1.09 24.23 0.49
N LEU A 504 -1.06 23.16 1.28
CA LEU A 504 -2.24 22.36 1.63
C LEU A 504 -3.31 23.20 2.35
N PHE A 505 -2.89 24.11 3.25
CA PHE A 505 -3.80 25.05 3.90
C PHE A 505 -4.49 25.97 2.87
N ILE A 506 -3.76 26.60 1.96
CA ILE A 506 -4.32 27.48 0.92
C ILE A 506 -5.33 26.71 0.07
N ILE A 507 -5.00 25.49 -0.33
CA ILE A 507 -5.90 24.65 -1.14
C ILE A 507 -7.16 24.29 -0.34
N SER A 508 -7.03 23.84 0.90
CA SER A 508 -8.18 23.31 1.65
C SER A 508 -9.09 24.38 2.24
N HIS A 509 -8.58 25.56 2.56
CA HIS A 509 -9.38 26.60 3.20
C HIS A 509 -9.72 27.78 2.28
N GLY A 510 -9.04 27.93 1.14
CA GLY A 510 -9.33 28.97 0.16
C GLY A 510 -9.20 30.40 0.67
N THR A 511 -8.37 30.63 1.69
CA THR A 511 -8.14 31.93 2.30
C THR A 511 -6.70 32.11 2.73
N LEU A 512 -6.24 33.38 2.88
CA LEU A 512 -4.96 33.73 3.48
C LEU A 512 -5.09 34.15 4.96
N ASN A 513 -6.32 34.19 5.52
CA ASN A 513 -6.59 34.47 6.93
C ASN A 513 -6.82 33.17 7.70
N SER A 514 -5.75 32.60 8.20
CA SER A 514 -5.76 31.32 8.92
C SER A 514 -6.56 31.38 10.23
N GLN A 515 -6.49 32.50 10.95
CA GLN A 515 -7.21 32.69 12.19
C GLN A 515 -8.74 32.76 11.98
N ALA A 516 -9.19 33.40 10.90
CA ALA A 516 -10.61 33.42 10.55
C ALA A 516 -11.12 32.06 10.13
N ALA A 517 -10.33 31.26 9.43
CA ALA A 517 -10.71 29.93 8.96
C ALA A 517 -10.79 28.91 10.09
N VAL A 518 -9.74 28.81 10.91
CA VAL A 518 -9.51 27.69 11.84
C VAL A 518 -9.68 28.11 13.31
N GLY A 519 -9.24 29.34 13.65
CA GLY A 519 -9.26 29.88 15.00
C GLY A 519 -8.01 30.70 15.31
N THR A 520 -8.09 31.57 16.33
CA THR A 520 -6.97 32.49 16.66
C THR A 520 -5.75 31.77 17.24
N GLY A 521 -5.94 30.63 17.88
CA GLY A 521 -4.90 29.93 18.61
C GLY A 521 -4.71 30.45 20.04
N TYR A 522 -3.84 29.81 20.80
CA TYR A 522 -3.46 30.25 22.17
C TYR A 522 -2.39 31.34 22.04
N VAL A 523 -2.85 32.61 21.91
CA VAL A 523 -2.00 33.73 21.49
C VAL A 523 -2.26 35.05 22.24
N LYS A 524 -3.11 35.07 23.27
CA LYS A 524 -3.54 36.30 23.97
C LYS A 524 -2.38 37.03 24.60
N SER A 525 -2.22 38.31 24.30
CA SER A 525 -1.11 39.13 24.77
C SER A 525 -0.94 39.20 26.30
N SER A 526 -1.99 38.85 27.06
CA SER A 526 -1.97 38.80 28.54
C SER A 526 -1.45 37.47 29.10
N HIS A 527 -1.22 36.44 28.26
CA HIS A 527 -0.66 35.20 28.75
C HIS A 527 0.79 35.37 29.20
N SER A 528 1.16 34.68 30.28
CA SER A 528 2.51 34.72 30.87
C SER A 528 3.35 33.48 30.48
N ALA A 529 2.73 32.44 29.97
CA ALA A 529 3.38 31.20 29.54
C ALA A 529 2.50 30.47 28.53
N GLY A 530 3.11 29.58 27.78
CA GLY A 530 2.39 28.60 26.93
C GLY A 530 1.78 27.47 27.75
N VAL A 531 0.93 26.67 27.12
CA VAL A 531 0.25 25.53 27.72
C VAL A 531 0.82 24.22 27.23
N ASN A 532 0.50 23.13 27.95
CA ASN A 532 0.91 21.79 27.57
C ASN A 532 0.23 21.34 26.26
N THR A 533 0.88 20.39 25.60
CA THR A 533 0.35 19.72 24.41
C THR A 533 -0.89 18.89 24.72
N GLY A 534 -1.75 18.65 23.74
CA GLY A 534 -2.91 17.76 23.84
C GLY A 534 -4.24 18.47 24.06
N GLY A 535 -4.28 19.81 24.04
CA GLY A 535 -5.51 20.57 24.23
C GLY A 535 -6.52 20.40 23.09
N THR A 536 -6.08 19.96 21.92
CA THR A 536 -6.92 19.81 20.73
C THR A 536 -7.27 18.34 20.37
N ASN A 537 -7.00 17.39 21.25
CA ASN A 537 -7.19 15.97 20.95
C ASN A 537 -8.61 15.60 20.50
N ALA A 538 -9.62 16.32 20.98
CA ALA A 538 -11.03 16.10 20.64
C ALA A 538 -11.57 17.06 19.55
N TYR A 539 -10.71 17.87 18.91
CA TYR A 539 -11.15 18.86 17.91
C TYR A 539 -11.31 18.28 16.50
N GLY A 540 -11.09 16.98 16.31
CA GLY A 540 -11.04 16.38 14.99
C GLY A 540 -9.72 16.61 14.29
N PHE A 541 -9.73 16.49 12.97
CA PHE A 541 -8.55 16.67 12.12
C PHE A 541 -8.23 18.17 11.90
N ASP A 542 -9.26 19.02 11.93
CA ASP A 542 -9.14 20.46 11.77
C ASP A 542 -10.14 21.21 12.64
N SER A 543 -9.71 22.31 13.28
CA SER A 543 -10.54 23.11 14.17
C SER A 543 -11.60 23.96 13.46
N GLU A 544 -11.63 24.01 12.14
CA GLU A 544 -12.70 24.67 11.37
C GLU A 544 -14.09 24.20 11.82
N VAL A 545 -14.24 22.92 12.14
CA VAL A 545 -15.51 22.35 12.64
C VAL A 545 -15.94 23.02 13.94
N ILE A 546 -15.01 23.23 14.88
CA ILE A 546 -15.28 23.91 16.14
C ILE A 546 -15.48 25.41 15.87
N ARG A 547 -14.66 26.01 15.00
CA ARG A 547 -14.76 27.43 14.63
C ARG A 547 -16.14 27.76 14.04
N THR A 548 -16.70 26.84 13.25
CA THR A 548 -18.03 27.00 12.65
C THR A 548 -19.16 26.80 13.66
N SER A 549 -19.04 25.83 14.57
CA SER A 549 -20.08 25.50 15.57
C SER A 549 -20.02 26.36 16.84
N ALA A 550 -18.85 26.83 17.24
CA ALA A 550 -18.60 27.65 18.42
C ALA A 550 -17.64 28.82 18.12
N PRO A 551 -18.03 29.81 17.29
CA PRO A 551 -17.11 30.84 16.79
C PRO A 551 -16.39 31.62 17.90
N SER A 552 -17.08 32.03 18.96
CA SER A 552 -16.51 32.81 20.06
C SER A 552 -15.44 32.04 20.82
N TYR A 553 -15.60 30.73 20.97
CA TYR A 553 -14.62 29.85 21.59
C TYR A 553 -13.30 29.80 20.85
N MET A 554 -13.33 29.78 19.51
CA MET A 554 -12.13 29.70 18.68
C MET A 554 -11.51 31.05 18.33
N THR A 555 -12.13 32.18 18.77
CA THR A 555 -11.63 33.54 18.50
C THR A 555 -11.27 34.33 19.73
N ASP A 556 -11.29 33.74 20.93
CA ASP A 556 -10.97 34.37 22.20
C ASP A 556 -9.47 34.46 22.53
N GLN A 557 -8.62 33.84 21.68
CA GLN A 557 -7.17 33.73 21.82
C GLN A 557 -6.71 32.89 23.03
N GLU A 558 -7.63 32.15 23.66
CA GLU A 558 -7.40 31.34 24.87
C GLU A 558 -7.27 29.84 24.55
N HIS A 559 -7.61 29.42 23.33
CA HIS A 559 -7.69 28.01 22.96
C HIS A 559 -6.68 27.67 21.88
N GLN A 560 -6.05 26.49 22.02
CA GLN A 560 -5.16 25.92 21.01
C GLN A 560 -5.95 25.62 19.73
N VAL A 561 -5.28 25.60 18.58
CA VAL A 561 -5.86 25.23 17.29
C VAL A 561 -5.29 23.92 16.79
N LYS A 562 -6.08 23.20 16.00
CA LYS A 562 -5.61 22.09 15.18
C LYS A 562 -5.83 22.43 13.71
N CYS A 563 -4.79 22.41 12.92
CA CYS A 563 -4.84 22.68 11.50
C CYS A 563 -4.25 21.50 10.71
N LEU A 564 -5.04 20.91 9.83
CA LEU A 564 -4.64 19.76 9.02
C LEU A 564 -3.96 18.66 9.84
N GLY A 565 -4.52 18.32 10.97
CA GLY A 565 -4.03 17.26 11.86
C GLY A 565 -2.96 17.68 12.87
N LEU A 566 -2.36 18.88 12.76
CA LEU A 566 -1.31 19.37 13.63
C LEU A 566 -1.85 20.33 14.70
N GLU A 567 -1.54 20.05 15.98
CA GLU A 567 -1.84 20.96 17.09
C GLU A 567 -0.89 22.13 17.09
N ASP A 568 -1.41 23.32 17.42
CA ASP A 568 -0.62 24.55 17.49
C ASP A 568 0.23 24.81 16.24
N PHE A 569 -0.37 24.59 15.04
CA PHE A 569 0.28 24.98 13.81
C PHE A 569 0.70 26.44 13.84
N TRP A 570 -0.03 27.25 14.61
CA TRP A 570 0.40 28.58 15.09
C TRP A 570 -0.04 28.78 16.54
N GLY A 571 0.62 29.73 17.23
CA GLY A 571 0.39 30.05 18.63
C GLY A 571 1.11 29.11 19.60
N ASN A 572 0.85 29.29 20.88
CA ASN A 572 1.42 28.60 22.02
C ASN A 572 2.95 28.80 22.13
N TYR A 573 3.76 28.19 21.27
CA TYR A 573 5.22 28.34 21.21
C TYR A 573 5.68 28.53 19.76
N TRP A 574 6.67 29.38 19.55
CA TRP A 574 7.45 29.39 18.33
C TRP A 574 8.11 28.02 18.10
N GLU A 575 8.33 27.67 16.87
CA GLU A 575 9.13 26.50 16.51
C GLU A 575 10.27 26.89 15.57
N PHE A 576 11.45 26.29 15.77
CA PHE A 576 12.54 26.39 14.82
C PHE A 576 12.19 25.67 13.49
N ILE A 577 12.57 26.29 12.39
CA ILE A 577 12.46 25.70 11.06
C ILE A 577 13.85 25.48 10.50
N ASP A 578 14.19 24.22 10.20
CA ASP A 578 15.44 23.88 9.56
C ASP A 578 15.41 24.08 8.03
N GLY A 579 16.57 24.39 7.43
CA GLY A 579 16.71 24.57 6.00
C GLY A 579 16.34 25.97 5.49
N LEU A 580 16.12 26.96 6.39
CA LEU A 580 15.84 28.34 6.04
C LEU A 580 16.64 29.31 6.89
N THR A 581 17.36 30.24 6.24
CA THR A 581 18.07 31.38 6.86
C THR A 581 18.04 32.59 5.94
N SER A 582 18.58 33.72 6.42
CA SER A 582 18.93 34.86 5.56
C SER A 582 20.42 35.17 5.65
N ASP A 583 20.99 35.74 4.57
CA ASP A 583 22.36 36.24 4.56
C ASP A 583 22.44 37.72 4.95
N ALA A 584 23.66 38.30 4.92
CA ALA A 584 23.92 39.72 5.21
C ALA A 584 23.14 40.70 4.32
N ASN A 585 22.71 40.27 3.13
CA ASN A 585 21.94 41.04 2.18
C ASN A 585 20.43 40.73 2.23
N ARG A 586 19.96 39.97 3.22
CA ARG A 586 18.57 39.49 3.34
C ARG A 586 18.15 38.58 2.19
N ASN A 587 19.11 37.99 1.49
CA ASN A 587 18.74 36.90 0.57
C ASN A 587 18.18 35.73 1.34
N VAL A 588 17.11 35.16 0.81
CA VAL A 588 16.51 33.92 1.37
C VAL A 588 17.40 32.75 0.99
N MET A 589 17.99 32.13 1.99
CA MET A 589 18.91 31.02 1.86
C MET A 589 18.21 29.73 2.23
N THR A 590 18.11 28.75 1.31
CA THR A 590 17.40 27.50 1.56
C THR A 590 18.27 26.27 1.30
N CYS A 591 17.99 25.21 2.05
CA CYS A 591 18.54 23.88 1.82
C CYS A 591 17.39 22.86 1.79
N ASP A 592 17.42 22.00 0.79
CA ASP A 592 16.35 21.02 0.55
C ASP A 592 16.64 19.65 1.19
N ILE A 593 17.90 19.39 1.59
CA ILE A 593 18.38 18.07 2.05
C ILE A 593 18.69 18.14 3.54
N ALA A 594 18.00 17.32 4.33
CA ALA A 594 18.05 17.44 5.80
C ALA A 594 19.43 17.15 6.40
N LYS A 595 20.21 16.24 5.82
CA LYS A 595 21.58 15.97 6.33
C LYS A 595 22.50 17.18 6.23
N ASP A 596 22.25 18.09 5.28
CA ASP A 596 23.11 19.24 4.98
C ASP A 596 22.67 20.51 5.76
N PHE A 597 21.70 20.41 6.67
CA PHE A 597 21.27 21.56 7.46
C PHE A 597 22.34 22.04 8.42
N VAL A 598 22.61 23.34 8.34
CA VAL A 598 23.53 24.08 9.25
C VAL A 598 22.85 25.36 9.73
N THR A 599 23.18 25.78 10.94
CA THR A 599 22.49 26.88 11.63
C THR A 599 22.64 28.22 10.93
N ASN A 600 23.82 28.51 10.35
CA ASN A 600 24.12 29.80 9.72
C ASN A 600 23.86 29.83 8.21
N GLY A 601 23.30 28.76 7.63
CA GLY A 601 22.99 28.66 6.20
C GLY A 601 24.22 28.60 5.28
N THR A 602 25.40 28.25 5.78
CA THR A 602 26.60 28.08 4.92
C THR A 602 26.35 26.95 3.92
N GLY A 603 26.54 27.22 2.64
CA GLY A 603 26.30 26.26 1.56
C GLY A 603 24.84 26.20 1.07
N TYR A 604 23.95 26.94 1.68
CA TYR A 604 22.54 26.98 1.25
C TYR A 604 22.41 27.70 -0.10
N LYS A 605 21.37 27.33 -0.84
CA LYS A 605 21.01 27.99 -2.12
C LYS A 605 20.53 29.43 -1.86
N ASN A 606 21.09 30.36 -2.60
CA ASN A 606 20.67 31.76 -2.58
C ASN A 606 19.49 31.96 -3.55
N ASN A 607 18.32 32.34 -3.02
CA ASN A 607 17.10 32.60 -3.80
C ASN A 607 16.85 34.10 -4.02
N GLY A 608 17.81 34.97 -3.65
CA GLY A 608 17.64 36.41 -3.70
C GLY A 608 16.80 36.96 -2.56
N ASN A 609 16.66 38.30 -2.53
CA ASN A 609 15.87 39.02 -1.50
C ASN A 609 14.58 39.65 -2.06
N GLY A 610 14.27 39.46 -3.33
CA GLY A 610 13.08 40.01 -3.99
C GLY A 610 13.00 41.53 -4.00
N GLY A 611 14.15 42.25 -3.81
CA GLY A 611 14.21 43.69 -3.72
C GLY A 611 14.16 44.27 -2.31
N VAL A 612 14.21 43.42 -1.27
CA VAL A 612 14.26 43.83 0.15
C VAL A 612 15.64 44.35 0.51
N THR A 613 15.82 45.66 0.53
CA THR A 613 17.10 46.32 0.79
C THR A 613 17.31 46.74 2.23
N VAL A 614 16.24 46.73 3.06
CA VAL A 614 16.23 47.01 4.49
C VAL A 614 15.55 45.88 5.24
N ASN A 615 15.77 45.78 6.55
CA ASN A 615 15.02 44.86 7.37
C ASN A 615 13.54 45.24 7.37
N ILE A 616 12.66 44.24 7.19
CA ILE A 616 11.21 44.41 7.11
C ILE A 616 10.52 43.60 8.21
N ALA A 617 9.49 44.21 8.82
CA ALA A 617 8.68 43.59 9.85
C ALA A 617 7.30 44.25 9.91
N ASN A 618 6.28 43.59 9.46
CA ASN A 618 4.87 44.00 9.55
C ASN A 618 3.98 42.90 8.94
N TYR A 619 2.68 43.17 8.81
CA TYR A 619 1.74 42.27 8.13
C TYR A 619 2.14 42.04 6.67
N MET A 620 2.22 40.78 6.29
CA MET A 620 2.67 40.39 4.96
C MET A 620 1.63 40.74 3.89
N LYS A 621 2.09 41.47 2.86
CA LYS A 621 1.31 41.68 1.64
C LYS A 621 1.72 40.74 0.52
N LEU A 622 3.01 40.65 0.23
CA LEU A 622 3.54 39.81 -0.83
C LEU A 622 4.62 38.86 -0.29
N PRO A 623 4.58 37.58 -0.65
CA PRO A 623 5.68 36.68 -0.41
C PRO A 623 6.76 36.81 -1.47
N GLN A 624 7.96 36.26 -1.24
CA GLN A 624 8.98 36.11 -2.27
C GLN A 624 8.43 35.32 -3.46
N GLY A 625 7.66 34.24 -3.16
CA GLY A 625 7.17 33.31 -4.15
C GLY A 625 8.30 32.48 -4.77
N GLY A 626 7.90 31.56 -5.63
CA GLY A 626 8.78 30.49 -6.11
C GLY A 626 8.87 29.35 -5.10
N SER A 627 8.93 28.11 -5.58
CA SER A 627 8.89 26.93 -4.71
C SER A 627 10.08 26.83 -3.73
N ASP A 628 11.19 27.51 -3.98
CA ASP A 628 12.33 27.55 -3.07
C ASP A 628 12.14 28.55 -1.93
N ALA A 629 11.90 29.83 -2.26
CA ALA A 629 11.75 30.89 -1.26
C ALA A 629 10.37 30.89 -0.58
N GLY A 630 9.35 30.32 -1.21
CA GLY A 630 8.02 30.10 -0.64
C GLY A 630 7.34 31.37 -0.13
N PHE A 631 6.82 31.27 1.10
CA PHE A 631 6.08 32.35 1.76
C PHE A 631 6.96 33.24 2.64
N THR A 632 8.28 33.30 2.46
CA THR A 632 9.11 34.33 3.09
C THR A 632 8.69 35.73 2.61
N ALA A 633 8.80 36.74 3.49
CA ALA A 633 8.32 38.08 3.19
C ALA A 633 9.10 38.80 2.08
N ARG A 634 8.38 39.50 1.21
CA ARG A 634 8.91 40.42 0.20
C ARG A 634 8.37 41.82 0.41
N ASP A 635 7.10 41.97 0.73
CA ASP A 635 6.40 43.21 1.02
C ASP A 635 5.53 43.05 2.24
N VAL A 636 5.68 43.90 3.23
CA VAL A 636 4.96 43.87 4.51
C VAL A 636 4.06 45.08 4.70
N SER A 637 3.48 45.62 3.63
CA SER A 637 2.54 46.72 3.64
C SER A 637 1.08 46.30 3.78
N GLY A 638 0.82 45.08 4.28
CA GLY A 638 -0.49 44.56 4.60
C GLY A 638 -1.03 45.08 5.95
N SER A 639 -2.10 44.48 6.43
CA SER A 639 -2.71 44.74 7.75
C SER A 639 -3.33 43.47 8.33
N ASP A 640 -3.80 43.52 9.56
CA ASP A 640 -4.54 42.44 10.26
C ASP A 640 -5.83 41.99 9.57
N SER A 641 -6.27 42.71 8.54
CA SER A 641 -7.51 42.46 7.81
C SER A 641 -7.31 42.36 6.29
N THR A 642 -6.07 42.47 5.82
CA THR A 642 -5.75 42.44 4.37
C THR A 642 -4.63 41.44 4.05
N TYR A 643 -4.69 40.83 2.87
CA TYR A 643 -3.71 39.89 2.31
C TYR A 643 -3.55 38.66 3.24
N PHE A 644 -2.34 38.44 3.79
CA PHE A 644 -2.08 37.29 4.65
C PHE A 644 -2.57 37.43 6.08
N THR A 645 -2.90 38.62 6.53
CA THR A 645 -3.31 38.96 7.92
C THR A 645 -2.30 38.57 9.01
N ASP A 646 -1.24 37.87 8.67
CA ASP A 646 -0.18 37.40 9.56
C ASP A 646 1.05 38.31 9.45
N TYR A 647 1.80 38.43 10.54
CA TYR A 647 3.07 39.18 10.56
C TYR A 647 4.15 38.36 9.83
N ALA A 648 5.12 39.03 9.27
CA ALA A 648 6.31 38.39 8.70
C ALA A 648 7.53 39.29 8.82
N LEU A 649 8.69 38.69 9.03
CA LEU A 649 9.95 39.38 9.22
C LEU A 649 11.01 38.80 8.29
N LEU A 650 11.81 39.70 7.72
CA LEU A 650 13.01 39.32 6.97
C LEU A 650 14.15 40.28 7.31
N TYR A 651 15.10 39.84 8.10
CA TYR A 651 16.27 40.56 8.56
C TYR A 651 17.54 39.93 8.00
N ALA A 652 18.64 40.65 8.09
CA ALA A 652 19.94 40.18 7.64
C ALA A 652 20.58 39.22 8.63
N SER A 653 21.20 38.14 8.13
CA SER A 653 21.97 37.17 8.92
C SER A 653 21.16 36.51 10.06
N CYS A 654 19.99 35.99 9.73
CA CYS A 654 19.03 35.45 10.71
C CYS A 654 18.61 34.04 10.40
N LEU A 655 18.26 33.26 11.44
CA LEU A 655 17.55 32.01 11.32
C LEU A 655 16.02 32.21 11.37
N ALA A 656 15.27 31.18 11.01
CA ALA A 656 13.82 31.19 10.95
C ALA A 656 13.16 30.50 12.16
N VAL A 657 12.11 31.14 12.67
CA VAL A 657 11.12 30.55 13.57
C VAL A 657 9.71 30.79 13.02
N PHE A 658 8.77 29.94 13.36
CA PHE A 658 7.45 29.90 12.74
C PHE A 658 6.31 29.85 13.76
N GLY A 659 5.15 30.42 13.41
CA GLY A 659 3.84 30.21 14.00
C GLY A 659 3.46 31.15 15.13
N GLY A 660 4.40 31.81 15.78
CA GLY A 660 4.12 32.67 16.93
C GLY A 660 4.02 31.93 18.26
N ASN A 661 3.94 32.71 19.35
CA ASN A 661 3.81 32.19 20.68
C ASN A 661 2.51 32.67 21.37
N TRP A 662 2.39 32.38 22.64
CA TRP A 662 1.22 32.68 23.48
C TRP A 662 0.93 34.19 23.63
N THR A 663 1.80 35.14 23.21
CA THR A 663 1.60 36.58 23.31
C THR A 663 1.46 37.30 21.98
N ASN A 664 1.53 36.60 20.86
CA ASN A 664 1.55 37.22 19.54
C ASN A 664 0.19 37.80 19.07
N ALA A 665 -0.90 37.51 19.79
CA ALA A 665 -2.24 37.98 19.46
C ALA A 665 -2.60 37.70 17.98
N LEU A 666 -3.22 38.66 17.29
CA LEU A 666 -3.65 38.51 15.91
C LEU A 666 -2.51 38.59 14.87
N THR A 667 -1.25 38.71 15.29
CA THR A 667 -0.11 38.64 14.38
C THR A 667 0.30 37.18 14.07
N ALA A 668 -0.12 36.21 14.92
CA ALA A 668 0.12 34.79 14.72
C ALA A 668 -0.72 34.23 13.56
N GLY A 669 -0.26 33.17 12.91
CA GLY A 669 -1.02 32.48 11.88
C GLY A 669 -0.17 31.54 11.05
N ALA A 670 -0.79 30.90 10.05
CA ALA A 670 -0.16 29.91 9.20
C ALA A 670 0.97 30.45 8.31
N PHE A 671 1.10 31.76 8.21
CA PHE A 671 2.14 32.43 7.40
C PHE A 671 3.05 33.33 8.25
N LEU A 672 2.91 33.33 9.58
CA LEU A 672 3.86 34.01 10.45
C LEU A 672 5.22 33.32 10.42
N LEU A 673 6.10 33.80 9.56
CA LEU A 673 7.47 33.33 9.42
C LEU A 673 8.42 34.45 9.82
N ASP A 674 9.14 34.25 10.91
CA ASP A 674 10.05 35.21 11.52
C ASP A 674 11.51 34.83 11.17
N VAL A 675 12.10 35.50 10.20
CA VAL A 675 13.52 35.42 9.85
C VAL A 675 14.23 36.65 10.44
N TYR A 676 14.27 36.70 11.79
CA TYR A 676 14.76 37.86 12.55
C TYR A 676 15.84 37.48 13.57
N ASN A 677 15.83 36.24 14.01
CA ASN A 677 16.58 35.80 15.17
C ASN A 677 18.03 35.46 14.85
N THR A 678 18.96 35.81 15.74
CA THR A 678 20.36 35.42 15.60
C THR A 678 20.57 33.92 15.58
N PHE A 679 21.66 33.46 15.00
CA PHE A 679 22.00 32.03 14.93
C PHE A 679 22.23 31.36 16.30
N SER A 680 22.36 32.15 17.37
CA SER A 680 22.50 31.69 18.75
C SER A 680 21.19 31.75 19.56
N LEU A 681 20.04 31.95 18.91
CA LEU A 681 18.75 32.03 19.58
C LEU A 681 18.53 30.85 20.52
N SER A 682 18.20 31.17 21.77
CA SER A 682 17.73 30.25 22.80
C SER A 682 16.77 31.03 23.71
N ASN A 683 15.49 30.75 23.63
CA ASN A 683 14.48 31.54 24.36
C ASN A 683 13.40 30.64 24.98
N VAL A 684 12.74 31.14 26.06
CA VAL A 684 11.69 30.44 26.79
C VAL A 684 10.41 30.20 26.01
N ASN A 685 10.26 30.83 24.84
CA ASN A 685 9.08 30.73 23.98
C ASN A 685 9.33 30.02 22.65
N VAL A 686 10.53 29.45 22.45
CA VAL A 686 10.89 28.76 21.21
C VAL A 686 11.25 27.32 21.49
N GLY A 687 10.56 26.40 20.83
CA GLY A 687 10.75 24.95 20.89
C GLY A 687 11.10 24.34 19.55
N CYS A 688 10.99 23.03 19.46
CA CYS A 688 11.19 22.25 18.22
C CYS A 688 9.88 21.55 17.81
N HIS A 689 9.92 20.94 16.64
CA HIS A 689 8.89 20.07 16.14
C HIS A 689 9.53 18.84 15.49
N LEU A 690 9.08 17.65 15.87
CA LEU A 690 9.65 16.39 15.39
C LEU A 690 9.14 16.08 13.99
N LEU A 691 10.02 15.57 13.14
CA LEU A 691 9.69 15.00 11.82
C LEU A 691 10.40 13.66 11.68
N PHE A 692 9.78 12.71 11.03
CA PHE A 692 10.36 11.43 10.66
C PHE A 692 10.13 11.17 9.17
N SER A 693 11.15 10.71 8.49
CA SER A 693 11.12 10.37 7.06
C SER A 693 11.58 8.94 6.86
N THR A 694 10.97 8.22 5.93
CA THR A 694 11.34 6.83 5.63
C THR A 694 11.30 6.56 4.14
N ILE A 695 12.14 5.61 3.74
CA ILE A 695 12.14 5.02 2.41
C ILE A 695 11.41 3.68 2.55
N ASP A 696 10.42 3.42 1.72
CA ASP A 696 9.80 2.10 1.66
C ASP A 696 10.80 1.12 1.02
N ILE A 697 11.36 0.23 1.84
CA ILE A 697 12.18 -0.88 1.34
C ILE A 697 11.21 -1.97 0.90
N PHE A 698 10.97 -2.06 -0.40
CA PHE A 698 10.18 -3.12 -1.03
C PHE A 698 11.02 -4.40 -1.22
#